data_8f8616205a5cdbe6a3774b76b6c295db
#
_entry.id   8f8616205a5cdbe6a3774b76b6c295db
#
_cell.length_a   1.000
_cell.length_b   1.000
_cell.length_c   1.000
_cell.angle_alpha   90.00
_cell.angle_beta   90.00
_cell.angle_gamma   90.00
#
_symmetry.space_group_name_H-M   'P 1'
#
loop_
_entity.id
_entity.type
_entity.pdbx_description
1 polymer ?
#
loop_
_entity_poly.entity_id
_entity_poly.type
_entity_poly.pdbx_seq_one_letter_code
_entity_poly.pdbx_strand_id
1 'polypeptide(L)'
;MKNSAPSRPRHVLTIREVEQLAKQLVPRYSQQPAGAAIRRKLQSLERNCRFTPKSRRLFEELLGRIGVASTQGVSLPISDQPFWFRAGHPLANYQSAPSLPPSVDVLIIGAGLTGASAAYHLGASVRDRGLHIALIDRGDPATEASGRNGGNFELLPENSVGLYGGLARERLKFLLHVYPSVPMEVLRAESERQASLVLGIALRNRDRLQQIIDDESIDCDFSPRGWIYLAHTDSEEQGMCEEVMLAAQHGQRIELWSRRKIFEEFNIRTDFVGRFIPDDGTYHPFKYVCGVISAALKRGVELFTRVRVKRIRSTSLDRHYLTTDRGHIVARRVIVATNAFTRELLPEMRSISPRQSQIMLTEHATDRARGRTITTEQGPAFFNQPRTGASNGRAPLLFGGGNDRPMKNPASRRRSIGIHNLLLRLRDQYYPELCGQPPTSEWVGPMAFTPDGLPAIGFVRPGVILAAGFNGYGGSYTTAAGEASAEMALTDESPDWTPQDVFSPRRFLSNNPLFLSSKDNLWRIAQALCKRLITVNEQISFECTYGATSLPSETPEVSTLTLERMISQPGSTIKPDALRDFSLFADFSDRELRQLLRLMRRWDLPRGTVVVSEGGSGGSCFIIVSGSVDVTVRARGRQQLLAQLPCGSIFGQVSLISGEARSATCSMLSDGVILELKRKPCETLLSAGSDTALKFLAALNQDLINALRGADQRLLQLSATGRAACVV
;
A
#
# COMPACT_ATOMS: atom_id res chain seq x y z
N MET A 1 -13.44 29.86 58.98
CA MET A 1 -12.14 30.02 58.27
C MET A 1 -11.65 28.62 57.87
N LYS A 2 -11.85 28.25 56.63
CA LYS A 2 -11.30 26.99 56.08
C LYS A 2 -9.91 27.31 55.49
N ASN A 3 -8.85 26.77 56.12
CA ASN A 3 -7.49 26.87 55.63
C ASN A 3 -7.36 26.22 54.25
N SER A 4 -7.21 27.02 53.20
CA SER A 4 -6.82 26.53 51.90
C SER A 4 -5.31 26.21 51.93
N ALA A 5 -4.96 24.94 51.83
CA ALA A 5 -3.55 24.51 51.66
C ALA A 5 -2.96 25.22 50.42
N PRO A 6 -1.66 25.61 50.47
CA PRO A 6 -1.03 26.26 49.33
C PRO A 6 -0.98 25.30 48.14
N SER A 7 -1.58 25.71 47.03
CA SER A 7 -1.54 24.92 45.76
C SER A 7 -0.08 24.76 45.33
N ARG A 8 0.39 23.52 45.18
CA ARG A 8 1.71 23.22 44.61
C ARG A 8 1.87 24.00 43.30
N PRO A 9 3.04 24.60 43.05
CA PRO A 9 3.30 25.33 41.81
C PRO A 9 3.06 24.37 40.63
N ARG A 10 2.17 24.75 39.71
CA ARG A 10 1.90 23.96 38.51
C ARG A 10 3.15 23.92 37.64
N HIS A 11 3.58 22.70 37.25
CA HIS A 11 4.70 22.51 36.33
C HIS A 11 4.49 23.30 35.02
N VAL A 12 5.54 23.97 34.55
CA VAL A 12 5.53 24.68 33.26
C VAL A 12 6.08 23.75 32.19
N LEU A 13 5.23 23.33 31.27
CA LEU A 13 5.64 22.48 30.15
C LEU A 13 6.47 23.30 29.16
N THR A 14 7.73 22.92 29.01
CA THR A 14 8.71 23.60 28.14
C THR A 14 8.57 23.17 26.68
N ILE A 15 9.13 23.94 25.75
CA ILE A 15 9.17 23.58 24.32
C ILE A 15 9.83 22.20 24.14
N ARG A 16 10.97 21.96 24.80
CA ARG A 16 11.73 20.69 24.70
C ARG A 16 10.91 19.48 25.14
N GLU A 17 10.12 19.61 26.21
CA GLU A 17 9.25 18.51 26.67
C GLU A 17 8.11 18.22 25.68
N VAL A 18 7.53 19.26 25.07
CA VAL A 18 6.49 19.08 24.04
C VAL A 18 7.06 18.43 22.78
N GLU A 19 8.23 18.85 22.32
CA GLU A 19 8.93 18.23 21.19
C GLU A 19 9.28 16.77 21.46
N GLN A 20 9.69 16.44 22.69
CA GLN A 20 9.98 15.07 23.08
C GLN A 20 8.70 14.20 23.09
N LEU A 21 7.59 14.74 23.58
CA LEU A 21 6.28 14.10 23.47
C LEU A 21 5.86 13.90 22.00
N ALA A 22 6.09 14.88 21.15
CA ALA A 22 5.78 14.79 19.73
C ALA A 22 6.61 13.70 19.02
N LYS A 23 7.92 13.64 19.27
CA LYS A 23 8.80 12.59 18.74
C LYS A 23 8.36 11.17 19.15
N GLN A 24 7.83 11.01 20.34
CA GLN A 24 7.35 9.70 20.84
C GLN A 24 5.95 9.32 20.32
N LEU A 25 5.04 10.28 20.24
CA LEU A 25 3.63 10.01 20.01
C LEU A 25 3.21 10.11 18.54
N VAL A 26 3.77 11.03 17.78
CA VAL A 26 3.35 11.20 16.37
C VAL A 26 3.65 9.97 15.53
N PRO A 27 4.85 9.37 15.54
CA PRO A 27 5.11 8.15 14.75
C PRO A 27 4.23 6.98 15.15
N ARG A 28 3.84 6.92 16.44
CA ARG A 28 3.06 5.79 16.99
C ARG A 28 1.55 5.92 16.74
N TYR A 29 1.04 7.15 16.68
CA TYR A 29 -0.41 7.42 16.58
C TYR A 29 -0.81 8.18 15.32
N SER A 30 0.11 8.47 14.43
CA SER A 30 -0.21 9.04 13.11
C SER A 30 -1.06 8.09 12.26
N GLN A 31 -0.94 6.79 12.49
CA GLN A 31 -1.67 5.75 11.76
C GLN A 31 -2.92 5.24 12.47
N GLN A 32 -3.02 5.40 13.80
CA GLN A 32 -4.15 4.95 14.61
C GLN A 32 -4.59 6.04 15.60
N PRO A 33 -5.90 6.19 15.87
CA PRO A 33 -6.35 7.12 16.88
C PRO A 33 -5.70 6.81 18.25
N ALA A 34 -5.18 7.83 18.91
CA ALA A 34 -4.64 7.67 20.25
C ALA A 34 -5.68 7.00 21.17
N GLY A 35 -5.29 5.95 21.85
CA GLY A 35 -6.15 5.19 22.77
C GLY A 35 -6.68 6.07 23.92
N ALA A 36 -7.77 5.65 24.57
CA ALA A 36 -8.43 6.44 25.62
C ALA A 36 -7.50 6.84 26.78
N ALA A 37 -6.53 5.99 27.12
CA ALA A 37 -5.54 6.27 28.18
C ALA A 37 -4.60 7.43 27.80
N ILE A 38 -4.07 7.44 26.57
CA ILE A 38 -3.21 8.50 26.08
C ILE A 38 -3.98 9.80 25.94
N ARG A 39 -5.19 9.77 25.41
CA ARG A 39 -6.08 10.96 25.34
C ARG A 39 -6.29 11.57 26.72
N ARG A 40 -6.66 10.77 27.72
CA ARG A 40 -6.85 11.24 29.10
C ARG A 40 -5.57 11.82 29.70
N LYS A 41 -4.40 11.19 29.46
CA LYS A 41 -3.11 11.68 29.94
C LYS A 41 -2.76 13.03 29.33
N LEU A 42 -2.91 13.22 28.03
CA LEU A 42 -2.62 14.48 27.33
C LEU A 42 -3.59 15.59 27.74
N GLN A 43 -4.88 15.29 27.85
CA GLN A 43 -5.87 16.22 28.36
C GLN A 43 -5.64 16.60 29.84
N SER A 44 -5.08 15.68 30.63
CA SER A 44 -4.66 15.97 32.01
C SER A 44 -3.45 16.91 32.04
N LEU A 45 -2.44 16.68 31.17
CA LEU A 45 -1.32 17.62 31.03
C LEU A 45 -1.81 19.01 30.63
N GLU A 46 -2.72 19.08 29.65
CA GLU A 46 -3.30 20.34 29.19
C GLU A 46 -3.98 21.15 30.32
N ARG A 47 -4.72 20.49 31.21
CA ARG A 47 -5.43 21.13 32.32
C ARG A 47 -4.54 21.49 33.50
N ASN A 48 -3.53 20.66 33.78
CA ASN A 48 -2.77 20.72 35.03
C ASN A 48 -1.41 21.39 34.90
N CYS A 49 -0.87 21.55 33.66
CA CYS A 49 0.38 22.26 33.43
C CYS A 49 0.14 23.72 33.01
N ARG A 50 1.12 24.57 33.28
CA ARG A 50 1.23 25.89 32.65
C ARG A 50 2.04 25.75 31.36
N PHE A 51 1.85 26.68 30.44
CA PHE A 51 2.54 26.72 29.15
C PHE A 51 3.06 28.11 28.89
N THR A 52 4.23 28.21 28.27
CA THR A 52 4.60 29.44 27.56
C THR A 52 3.76 29.56 26.28
N PRO A 53 3.61 30.73 25.66
CA PRO A 53 2.88 30.86 24.40
C PRO A 53 3.38 29.91 23.30
N LYS A 54 4.72 29.75 23.19
CA LYS A 54 5.34 28.84 22.23
C LYS A 54 5.09 27.36 22.53
N SER A 55 5.28 26.94 23.79
CA SER A 55 5.03 25.52 24.16
C SER A 55 3.57 25.16 24.09
N ARG A 56 2.65 26.11 24.35
CA ARG A 56 1.20 25.93 24.19
C ARG A 56 0.84 25.63 22.74
N ARG A 57 1.33 26.46 21.82
CA ARG A 57 1.08 26.27 20.38
C ARG A 57 1.56 24.89 19.88
N LEU A 58 2.81 24.53 20.25
CA LEU A 58 3.35 23.21 19.89
C LEU A 58 2.58 22.04 20.48
N PHE A 59 2.06 22.17 21.71
CA PHE A 59 1.25 21.14 22.34
C PHE A 59 -0.11 20.99 21.65
N GLU A 60 -0.74 22.06 21.24
CA GLU A 60 -1.98 22.02 20.47
C GLU A 60 -1.77 21.41 19.07
N GLU A 61 -0.65 21.71 18.42
CA GLU A 61 -0.23 21.05 17.16
C GLU A 61 -0.07 19.53 17.36
N LEU A 62 0.61 19.09 18.41
CA LEU A 62 0.73 17.68 18.77
C LEU A 62 -0.66 17.03 18.94
N LEU A 63 -1.56 17.65 19.71
CA LEU A 63 -2.92 17.12 19.90
C LEU A 63 -3.65 16.97 18.56
N GLY A 64 -3.52 17.96 17.68
CA GLY A 64 -4.10 17.94 16.34
C GLY A 64 -3.58 16.76 15.51
N ARG A 65 -2.27 16.58 15.46
CA ARG A 65 -1.60 15.54 14.67
C ARG A 65 -1.96 14.10 15.09
N ILE A 66 -2.23 13.88 16.37
CA ILE A 66 -2.61 12.55 16.87
C ILE A 66 -4.12 12.37 17.08
N GLY A 67 -4.93 13.31 16.59
CA GLY A 67 -6.40 13.23 16.64
C GLY A 67 -7.01 13.36 18.05
N VAL A 68 -6.32 14.04 18.96
CA VAL A 68 -6.83 14.35 20.31
C VAL A 68 -7.44 15.75 20.34
N ALA A 69 -8.72 15.84 20.72
CA ALA A 69 -9.36 17.16 20.87
C ALA A 69 -8.77 17.90 22.08
N SER A 70 -8.40 19.17 21.88
CA SER A 70 -8.06 20.10 22.97
C SER A 70 -9.25 20.27 23.91
N THR A 71 -8.96 20.37 25.22
CA THR A 71 -9.99 20.69 26.22
C THR A 71 -10.38 22.16 26.22
N GLN A 72 -9.57 23.02 25.60
CA GLN A 72 -9.89 24.43 25.38
C GLN A 72 -10.50 24.56 23.98
N GLY A 73 -11.83 24.52 23.91
CA GLY A 73 -12.54 24.72 22.65
C GLY A 73 -12.41 26.18 22.20
N VAL A 74 -11.70 26.42 21.11
CA VAL A 74 -11.73 27.70 20.40
C VAL A 74 -12.68 27.54 19.22
N SER A 75 -13.74 28.35 19.21
CA SER A 75 -14.55 28.54 18.02
C SER A 75 -13.73 29.37 17.04
N LEU A 76 -13.48 28.83 15.84
CA LEU A 76 -12.83 29.58 14.77
C LEU A 76 -13.93 30.29 13.95
N PRO A 77 -14.08 31.62 14.04
CA PRO A 77 -15.08 32.38 13.30
C PRO A 77 -14.64 32.60 11.84
N ILE A 78 -14.27 31.49 11.14
CA ILE A 78 -13.76 31.51 9.80
C ILE A 78 -14.68 30.66 8.95
N SER A 79 -15.01 31.10 7.73
CA SER A 79 -15.81 30.36 6.77
C SER A 79 -15.26 28.94 6.56
N ASP A 80 -16.12 27.93 6.44
CA ASP A 80 -15.75 26.54 6.12
C ASP A 80 -16.00 26.20 4.64
N GLN A 81 -16.32 27.19 3.83
CA GLN A 81 -16.55 27.04 2.41
C GLN A 81 -15.21 26.87 1.67
N PRO A 82 -15.01 25.77 0.94
CA PRO A 82 -13.85 25.59 0.07
C PRO A 82 -13.76 26.68 -1.00
N PHE A 83 -12.53 27.06 -1.32
CA PHE A 83 -12.24 28.02 -2.39
C PHE A 83 -12.92 27.63 -3.72
N TRP A 84 -12.85 26.34 -4.05
CA TRP A 84 -13.35 25.77 -5.30
C TRP A 84 -14.87 25.90 -5.50
N PHE A 85 -15.65 26.10 -4.44
CA PHE A 85 -17.12 26.17 -4.51
C PHE A 85 -17.65 27.59 -4.70
N ARG A 86 -16.79 28.60 -4.69
CA ARG A 86 -17.20 30.03 -4.77
C ARG A 86 -17.89 30.40 -6.05
N ALA A 87 -17.48 29.79 -7.18
CA ALA A 87 -18.09 30.03 -8.50
C ALA A 87 -19.44 29.29 -8.70
N GLY A 88 -19.97 28.61 -7.66
CA GLY A 88 -21.13 27.76 -7.77
C GLY A 88 -20.81 26.36 -8.29
N HIS A 89 -21.82 25.49 -8.35
CA HIS A 89 -21.68 24.12 -8.82
C HIS A 89 -21.80 24.05 -10.33
N PRO A 90 -20.78 23.55 -11.10
CA PRO A 90 -20.86 23.49 -12.57
C PRO A 90 -22.06 22.67 -13.09
N LEU A 91 -22.55 21.70 -12.30
CA LEU A 91 -23.75 20.89 -12.61
C LEU A 91 -25.01 21.36 -11.84
N ALA A 92 -25.09 22.64 -11.43
CA ALA A 92 -26.23 23.15 -10.66
C ALA A 92 -27.57 22.99 -11.39
N ASN A 93 -27.56 23.07 -12.71
CA ASN A 93 -28.74 22.93 -13.56
C ASN A 93 -29.07 21.48 -13.93
N TYR A 94 -28.23 20.51 -13.54
CA TYR A 94 -28.50 19.10 -13.81
C TYR A 94 -29.64 18.60 -12.91
N GLN A 95 -30.68 18.06 -13.53
CA GLN A 95 -31.79 17.45 -12.83
C GLN A 95 -31.68 15.93 -12.92
N SER A 96 -31.37 15.30 -11.79
CA SER A 96 -31.41 13.85 -11.68
C SER A 96 -32.82 13.31 -11.84
N ALA A 97 -32.99 12.18 -12.53
CA ALA A 97 -34.29 11.53 -12.61
C ALA A 97 -34.87 11.24 -11.21
N PRO A 98 -36.19 11.38 -11.01
CA PRO A 98 -36.82 11.26 -9.69
C PRO A 98 -36.81 9.80 -9.18
N SER A 99 -36.85 8.81 -10.09
CA SER A 99 -36.84 7.38 -9.79
C SER A 99 -35.55 6.72 -10.26
N LEU A 100 -35.08 5.73 -9.50
CA LEU A 100 -33.97 4.89 -9.89
C LEU A 100 -34.44 3.84 -10.92
N PRO A 101 -33.61 3.44 -11.87
CA PRO A 101 -33.89 2.31 -12.73
C PRO A 101 -33.94 1.01 -11.90
N PRO A 102 -34.79 0.04 -12.27
CA PRO A 102 -34.87 -1.21 -11.53
C PRO A 102 -33.59 -2.04 -11.60
N SER A 103 -32.86 -1.92 -12.72
CA SER A 103 -31.60 -2.61 -12.93
C SER A 103 -30.66 -1.82 -13.85
N VAL A 104 -29.36 -2.05 -13.69
CA VAL A 104 -28.28 -1.53 -14.54
C VAL A 104 -27.20 -2.61 -14.75
N ASP A 105 -26.42 -2.48 -15.82
CA ASP A 105 -25.26 -3.34 -16.04
C ASP A 105 -24.12 -2.98 -15.10
N VAL A 106 -23.79 -1.68 -14.99
CA VAL A 106 -22.76 -1.21 -14.07
C VAL A 106 -23.29 -0.08 -13.21
N LEU A 107 -23.15 -0.22 -11.90
CA LEU A 107 -23.45 0.84 -10.94
C LEU A 107 -22.16 1.37 -10.31
N ILE A 108 -21.91 2.65 -10.45
CA ILE A 108 -20.79 3.35 -9.84
C ILE A 108 -21.30 4.11 -8.61
N ILE A 109 -20.68 3.91 -7.45
CA ILE A 109 -21.06 4.56 -6.19
C ILE A 109 -19.99 5.57 -5.79
N GLY A 110 -20.32 6.86 -5.84
CA GLY A 110 -19.45 8.00 -5.53
C GLY A 110 -19.04 8.78 -6.78
N ALA A 111 -19.52 10.00 -6.90
CA ALA A 111 -19.25 10.93 -8.02
C ALA A 111 -18.08 11.88 -7.69
N GLY A 112 -16.98 11.33 -7.13
CA GLY A 112 -15.70 12.00 -6.98
C GLY A 112 -14.78 11.73 -8.17
N LEU A 113 -13.47 12.07 -8.03
CA LEU A 113 -12.44 11.86 -9.08
C LEU A 113 -12.47 10.43 -9.67
N THR A 114 -12.44 9.40 -8.81
CA THR A 114 -12.41 8.00 -9.26
C THR A 114 -13.70 7.59 -9.98
N GLY A 115 -14.87 7.92 -9.41
CA GLY A 115 -16.16 7.54 -10.01
C GLY A 115 -16.45 8.30 -11.29
N ALA A 116 -16.05 9.57 -11.39
CA ALA A 116 -16.13 10.36 -12.62
C ALA A 116 -15.28 9.73 -13.72
N SER A 117 -14.05 9.35 -13.43
CA SER A 117 -13.17 8.67 -14.38
C SER A 117 -13.74 7.32 -14.81
N ALA A 118 -14.24 6.50 -13.88
CA ALA A 118 -14.87 5.22 -14.21
C ALA A 118 -16.09 5.43 -15.14
N ALA A 119 -16.95 6.41 -14.83
CA ALA A 119 -18.09 6.75 -15.67
C ALA A 119 -17.69 7.20 -17.09
N TYR A 120 -16.64 8.02 -17.18
CA TYR A 120 -16.10 8.49 -18.46
C TYR A 120 -15.62 7.33 -19.34
N HIS A 121 -14.81 6.43 -18.77
CA HIS A 121 -14.26 5.28 -19.53
C HIS A 121 -15.35 4.25 -19.90
N LEU A 122 -16.34 4.05 -19.04
CA LEU A 122 -17.50 3.20 -19.33
C LEU A 122 -18.45 3.83 -20.37
N GLY A 123 -18.45 5.15 -20.51
CA GLY A 123 -19.37 5.86 -21.41
C GLY A 123 -19.31 5.41 -22.87
N ALA A 124 -18.12 5.00 -23.37
CA ALA A 124 -18.01 4.40 -24.70
C ALA A 124 -18.86 3.14 -24.85
N SER A 125 -18.89 2.29 -23.83
CA SER A 125 -19.64 1.02 -23.83
C SER A 125 -21.17 1.19 -23.81
N VAL A 126 -21.68 2.37 -23.42
CA VAL A 126 -23.11 2.69 -23.54
C VAL A 126 -23.54 2.66 -24.98
N ARG A 127 -22.77 3.32 -25.85
CA ARG A 127 -23.06 3.40 -27.29
C ARG A 127 -22.72 2.11 -28.02
N ASP A 128 -21.54 1.56 -27.75
CA ASP A 128 -20.97 0.46 -28.54
C ASP A 128 -21.61 -0.91 -28.19
N ARG A 129 -21.99 -1.08 -26.92
CA ARG A 129 -22.50 -2.36 -26.40
C ARG A 129 -23.93 -2.27 -25.85
N GLY A 130 -24.56 -1.09 -25.86
CA GLY A 130 -25.90 -0.89 -25.30
C GLY A 130 -25.98 -1.10 -23.79
N LEU A 131 -24.88 -0.90 -23.05
CA LEU A 131 -24.88 -1.09 -21.61
C LEU A 131 -25.57 0.05 -20.89
N HIS A 132 -26.35 -0.31 -19.86
CA HIS A 132 -26.98 0.64 -18.95
C HIS A 132 -26.04 0.92 -17.76
N ILE A 133 -25.52 2.15 -17.68
CA ILE A 133 -24.53 2.55 -16.67
C ILE A 133 -25.06 3.71 -15.85
N ALA A 134 -25.06 3.57 -14.52
CA ALA A 134 -25.48 4.60 -13.60
C ALA A 134 -24.35 4.99 -12.62
N LEU A 135 -24.24 6.29 -12.35
CA LEU A 135 -23.38 6.90 -11.36
C LEU A 135 -24.27 7.47 -10.24
N ILE A 136 -24.06 7.03 -9.02
CA ILE A 136 -24.83 7.49 -7.84
C ILE A 136 -23.93 8.22 -6.86
N ASP A 137 -24.38 9.38 -6.35
CA ASP A 137 -23.75 10.05 -5.23
C ASP A 137 -24.77 10.42 -4.14
N ARG A 138 -24.34 10.31 -2.87
CA ARG A 138 -25.15 10.69 -1.71
C ARG A 138 -25.41 12.20 -1.58
N GLY A 139 -24.59 13.00 -2.23
CA GLY A 139 -24.67 14.46 -2.30
C GLY A 139 -24.66 14.93 -3.75
N ASP A 140 -24.20 16.15 -3.93
CA ASP A 140 -23.88 16.67 -5.26
C ASP A 140 -22.47 16.22 -5.65
N PRO A 141 -22.15 16.04 -6.94
CA PRO A 141 -20.86 15.56 -7.40
C PRO A 141 -19.67 16.39 -6.87
N ALA A 142 -18.56 15.75 -6.60
CA ALA A 142 -17.30 16.37 -6.17
C ALA A 142 -17.36 17.19 -4.85
N THR A 143 -18.41 17.11 -4.04
CA THR A 143 -18.54 17.93 -2.82
C THR A 143 -17.76 17.42 -1.60
N GLU A 144 -17.21 16.21 -1.68
CA GLU A 144 -16.34 15.63 -0.66
C GLU A 144 -14.85 15.82 -0.99
N ALA A 145 -13.98 14.85 -0.70
CA ALA A 145 -12.52 14.95 -0.88
C ALA A 145 -12.11 15.54 -2.24
N SER A 146 -12.81 15.19 -3.30
CA SER A 146 -12.50 15.60 -4.66
C SER A 146 -12.63 17.11 -4.93
N GLY A 147 -13.55 17.79 -4.28
CA GLY A 147 -13.69 19.26 -4.37
C GLY A 147 -13.19 19.98 -3.13
N ARG A 148 -12.58 19.28 -2.17
CA ARG A 148 -12.05 19.85 -0.92
C ARG A 148 -10.55 19.70 -0.79
N ASN A 149 -9.87 19.20 -1.81
CA ASN A 149 -8.41 19.05 -1.84
C ASN A 149 -7.69 20.37 -2.21
N GLY A 150 -6.36 20.34 -2.22
CA GLY A 150 -5.52 21.50 -2.52
C GLY A 150 -5.45 21.90 -3.99
N GLY A 151 -5.96 21.09 -4.91
CA GLY A 151 -5.83 21.33 -6.35
C GLY A 151 -4.43 21.06 -6.90
N ASN A 152 -3.66 20.21 -6.24
CA ASN A 152 -2.34 19.80 -6.69
C ASN A 152 -2.47 18.79 -7.84
N PHE A 153 -1.73 19.02 -8.89
CA PHE A 153 -1.46 18.08 -9.97
C PHE A 153 -0.05 17.54 -9.78
N GLU A 154 0.04 16.33 -9.27
CA GLU A 154 1.28 15.75 -8.75
C GLU A 154 1.50 14.34 -9.28
N LEU A 155 2.74 13.99 -9.60
CA LEU A 155 3.12 12.65 -10.03
C LEU A 155 3.13 11.67 -8.87
N LEU A 156 3.82 12.00 -7.79
CA LEU A 156 3.99 11.10 -6.64
C LEU A 156 3.79 11.79 -5.29
N PRO A 157 3.56 10.98 -4.25
CA PRO A 157 3.40 11.47 -2.88
C PRO A 157 4.51 12.40 -2.41
N GLU A 158 4.12 13.51 -1.82
CA GLU A 158 5.01 14.51 -1.21
C GLU A 158 5.95 13.93 -0.15
N ASN A 159 5.52 12.88 0.57
CA ASN A 159 6.29 12.22 1.62
C ASN A 159 7.40 11.31 1.08
N SER A 160 7.43 11.05 -0.21
CA SER A 160 8.50 10.29 -0.82
C SER A 160 9.71 11.19 -0.97
N VAL A 161 10.65 11.10 -0.04
CA VAL A 161 11.98 11.63 -0.26
C VAL A 161 12.59 10.76 -1.36
N GLY A 162 12.32 11.15 -2.60
CA GLY A 162 12.73 10.42 -3.77
C GLY A 162 11.60 9.65 -4.46
N LEU A 163 11.50 9.87 -5.78
CA LEU A 163 10.51 9.24 -6.64
C LEU A 163 10.74 7.73 -6.79
N TYR A 164 11.99 7.31 -6.90
CA TYR A 164 12.37 5.91 -7.14
C TYR A 164 12.98 5.28 -5.90
N GLY A 165 14.09 5.81 -5.42
CA GLY A 165 14.80 5.28 -4.28
C GLY A 165 14.03 5.45 -2.98
N GLY A 166 13.30 6.56 -2.81
CA GLY A 166 12.48 6.82 -1.63
C GLY A 166 11.31 5.87 -1.52
N LEU A 167 10.55 5.68 -2.59
CA LEU A 167 9.38 4.81 -2.61
C LEU A 167 9.80 3.34 -2.36
N ALA A 168 10.83 2.85 -3.04
CA ALA A 168 11.36 1.50 -2.81
C ALA A 168 11.86 1.33 -1.37
N ARG A 169 12.53 2.34 -0.80
CA ARG A 169 13.03 2.35 0.58
C ARG A 169 11.90 2.27 1.61
N GLU A 170 10.82 3.03 1.43
CA GLU A 170 9.63 2.97 2.30
C GLU A 170 8.92 1.61 2.17
N ARG A 171 8.82 1.07 0.96
CA ARG A 171 8.29 -0.28 0.75
C ARG A 171 9.16 -1.35 1.44
N LEU A 172 10.48 -1.25 1.32
CA LEU A 172 11.40 -2.16 1.98
C LEU A 172 11.27 -2.11 3.50
N LYS A 173 11.18 -0.91 4.11
CA LYS A 173 10.94 -0.76 5.56
C LYS A 173 9.64 -1.45 5.98
N PHE A 174 8.57 -1.28 5.22
CA PHE A 174 7.30 -1.94 5.47
C PHE A 174 7.45 -3.47 5.38
N LEU A 175 8.06 -3.97 4.30
CA LEU A 175 8.25 -5.41 4.07
C LEU A 175 9.12 -6.06 5.16
N LEU A 176 10.20 -5.41 5.58
CA LEU A 176 11.05 -5.86 6.69
C LEU A 176 10.31 -5.94 8.01
N HIS A 177 9.43 -4.97 8.29
CA HIS A 177 8.60 -5.00 9.51
C HIS A 177 7.62 -6.17 9.50
N VAL A 178 7.02 -6.43 8.36
CA VAL A 178 5.98 -7.47 8.21
C VAL A 178 6.61 -8.87 8.05
N TYR A 179 7.75 -8.96 7.39
CA TYR A 179 8.43 -10.22 7.02
C TYR A 179 9.88 -10.30 7.50
N PRO A 180 10.13 -10.21 8.80
CA PRO A 180 11.50 -10.16 9.33
C PRO A 180 12.32 -11.42 9.05
N SER A 181 11.67 -12.51 8.65
CA SER A 181 12.31 -13.81 8.37
C SER A 181 12.66 -14.04 6.90
N VAL A 182 12.20 -13.18 5.98
CA VAL A 182 12.50 -13.29 4.55
C VAL A 182 13.87 -12.64 4.26
N PRO A 183 14.74 -13.25 3.43
CA PRO A 183 16.02 -12.66 3.07
C PRO A 183 15.91 -11.26 2.51
N MET A 184 16.85 -10.39 2.89
CA MET A 184 16.85 -8.96 2.55
C MET A 184 16.80 -8.70 1.04
N GLU A 185 17.55 -9.48 0.26
CA GLU A 185 17.61 -9.35 -1.20
C GLU A 185 16.26 -9.65 -1.86
N VAL A 186 15.49 -10.60 -1.33
CA VAL A 186 14.14 -10.92 -1.82
C VAL A 186 13.18 -9.77 -1.52
N LEU A 187 13.24 -9.22 -0.30
CA LEU A 187 12.41 -8.07 0.09
C LEU A 187 12.79 -6.81 -0.68
N ARG A 188 14.08 -6.62 -0.99
CA ARG A 188 14.57 -5.50 -1.80
C ARG A 188 14.02 -5.59 -3.22
N ALA A 189 14.19 -6.72 -3.89
CA ALA A 189 13.67 -6.93 -5.24
C ALA A 189 12.14 -6.72 -5.31
N GLU A 190 11.40 -7.20 -4.31
CA GLU A 190 9.95 -7.00 -4.24
C GLU A 190 9.58 -5.53 -3.94
N SER A 191 10.35 -4.83 -3.12
CA SER A 191 10.13 -3.41 -2.84
C SER A 191 10.33 -2.55 -4.09
N GLU A 192 11.34 -2.85 -4.89
CA GLU A 192 11.63 -2.19 -6.16
C GLU A 192 10.53 -2.46 -7.19
N ARG A 193 10.07 -3.71 -7.28
CA ARG A 193 8.93 -4.08 -8.13
C ARG A 193 7.66 -3.31 -7.75
N GLN A 194 7.29 -3.28 -6.46
CA GLN A 194 6.12 -2.56 -6.00
C GLN A 194 6.25 -1.05 -6.25
N ALA A 195 7.43 -0.48 -6.04
CA ALA A 195 7.69 0.93 -6.32
C ALA A 195 7.51 1.25 -7.82
N SER A 196 8.01 0.39 -8.70
CA SER A 196 7.85 0.54 -10.16
C SER A 196 6.39 0.47 -10.60
N LEU A 197 5.60 -0.42 -10.00
CA LEU A 197 4.16 -0.53 -10.29
C LEU A 197 3.39 0.72 -9.83
N VAL A 198 3.69 1.22 -8.64
CA VAL A 198 3.08 2.45 -8.11
C VAL A 198 3.41 3.64 -8.98
N LEU A 199 4.67 3.77 -9.42
CA LEU A 199 5.09 4.80 -10.35
C LEU A 199 4.38 4.67 -11.70
N GLY A 200 4.26 3.45 -12.23
CA GLY A 200 3.55 3.19 -13.49
C GLY A 200 2.10 3.67 -13.45
N ILE A 201 1.38 3.41 -12.35
CA ILE A 201 0.01 3.93 -12.15
C ILE A 201 0.01 5.46 -12.10
N ALA A 202 0.95 6.07 -11.39
CA ALA A 202 1.02 7.52 -11.25
C ALA A 202 1.30 8.23 -12.59
N LEU A 203 2.22 7.69 -13.39
CA LEU A 203 2.50 8.18 -14.75
C LEU A 203 1.26 8.07 -15.63
N ARG A 204 0.62 6.89 -15.65
CA ARG A 204 -0.64 6.69 -16.40
C ARG A 204 -1.73 7.65 -15.95
N ASN A 205 -1.86 7.87 -14.64
CA ASN A 205 -2.84 8.81 -14.09
C ASN A 205 -2.62 10.24 -14.59
N ARG A 206 -1.37 10.71 -14.60
CA ARG A 206 -1.00 12.03 -15.10
C ARG A 206 -1.35 12.18 -16.56
N ASP A 207 -0.93 11.22 -17.40
CA ASP A 207 -1.17 11.24 -18.83
C ASP A 207 -2.67 11.19 -19.17
N ARG A 208 -3.43 10.33 -18.47
CA ARG A 208 -4.88 10.21 -18.67
C ARG A 208 -5.65 11.43 -18.21
N LEU A 209 -5.25 12.04 -17.08
CA LEU A 209 -5.89 13.28 -16.61
C LEU A 209 -5.71 14.39 -17.65
N GLN A 210 -4.50 14.58 -18.14
CA GLN A 210 -4.21 15.58 -19.17
C GLN A 210 -4.95 15.27 -20.47
N GLN A 211 -4.93 14.03 -20.92
CA GLN A 211 -5.65 13.60 -22.13
C GLN A 211 -7.15 13.91 -22.04
N ILE A 212 -7.79 13.60 -20.90
CA ILE A 212 -9.23 13.88 -20.71
C ILE A 212 -9.50 15.39 -20.74
N ILE A 213 -8.62 16.22 -20.15
CA ILE A 213 -8.75 17.68 -20.20
C ILE A 213 -8.72 18.18 -21.64
N ASP A 214 -7.78 17.68 -22.42
CA ASP A 214 -7.58 18.10 -23.81
C ASP A 214 -8.72 17.59 -24.70
N ASP A 215 -9.05 16.30 -24.66
CA ASP A 215 -10.09 15.67 -25.49
C ASP A 215 -11.48 16.26 -25.26
N GLU A 216 -11.81 16.58 -24.01
CA GLU A 216 -13.14 17.12 -23.64
C GLU A 216 -13.13 18.65 -23.46
N SER A 217 -11.98 19.30 -23.72
CA SER A 217 -11.80 20.76 -23.58
C SER A 217 -12.28 21.28 -22.22
N ILE A 218 -11.88 20.61 -21.13
CA ILE A 218 -12.33 20.94 -19.78
C ILE A 218 -11.61 22.21 -19.26
N ASP A 219 -12.35 23.31 -19.11
CA ASP A 219 -11.83 24.52 -18.47
C ASP A 219 -11.74 24.33 -16.94
N CYS A 220 -10.60 23.78 -16.49
CA CYS A 220 -10.33 23.53 -15.08
C CYS A 220 -9.07 24.23 -14.57
N ASP A 221 -8.70 25.37 -15.14
CA ASP A 221 -7.51 26.13 -14.75
C ASP A 221 -6.22 25.30 -14.71
N PHE A 222 -6.12 24.26 -15.55
CA PHE A 222 -5.00 23.35 -15.61
C PHE A 222 -3.68 24.09 -15.88
N SER A 223 -2.67 23.84 -15.06
CA SER A 223 -1.40 24.56 -15.10
C SER A 223 -0.22 23.64 -14.73
N PRO A 224 0.33 22.88 -15.69
CA PRO A 224 1.52 22.06 -15.49
C PRO A 224 2.78 22.94 -15.55
N ARG A 225 3.00 23.78 -14.52
CA ARG A 225 4.10 24.76 -14.45
C ARG A 225 5.15 24.43 -13.41
N GLY A 226 5.02 23.28 -12.80
CA GLY A 226 5.97 22.73 -11.86
C GLY A 226 5.51 22.70 -10.42
N TRP A 227 6.20 21.84 -9.68
CA TRP A 227 6.07 21.65 -8.25
C TRP A 227 7.46 21.54 -7.64
N ILE A 228 7.69 22.26 -6.55
CA ILE A 228 8.93 22.20 -5.81
C ILE A 228 8.73 21.62 -4.41
N TYR A 229 9.59 20.67 -4.06
CA TYR A 229 9.75 20.18 -2.70
C TYR A 229 11.02 20.78 -2.09
N LEU A 230 10.89 21.50 -0.98
CA LEU A 230 12.00 22.13 -0.29
C LEU A 230 12.59 21.19 0.76
N ALA A 231 13.90 20.95 0.74
CA ALA A 231 14.60 20.23 1.78
C ALA A 231 14.70 21.06 3.06
N HIS A 232 14.80 20.40 4.21
CA HIS A 232 14.92 21.02 5.54
C HIS A 232 16.06 20.44 6.37
N THR A 233 16.72 19.40 5.88
CA THR A 233 17.85 18.74 6.53
C THR A 233 18.88 18.34 5.49
N ASP A 234 20.14 18.20 5.93
CA ASP A 234 21.25 17.71 5.07
C ASP A 234 20.91 16.33 4.47
N SER A 235 20.25 15.46 5.23
CA SER A 235 19.85 14.13 4.77
C SER A 235 18.81 14.19 3.67
N GLU A 236 17.88 15.14 3.72
CA GLU A 236 16.88 15.34 2.63
C GLU A 236 17.54 15.94 1.40
N GLU A 237 18.44 16.91 1.57
CA GLU A 237 19.22 17.47 0.47
C GLU A 237 20.03 16.40 -0.26
N GLN A 238 20.76 15.55 0.48
CA GLN A 238 21.48 14.42 -0.09
C GLN A 238 20.54 13.45 -0.83
N GLY A 239 19.41 13.09 -0.21
CA GLY A 239 18.42 12.22 -0.84
C GLY A 239 17.83 12.80 -2.13
N MET A 240 17.62 14.12 -2.20
CA MET A 240 17.16 14.80 -3.44
C MET A 240 18.23 14.79 -4.53
N CYS A 241 19.50 14.94 -4.19
CA CYS A 241 20.59 14.83 -5.16
C CYS A 241 20.67 13.43 -5.78
N GLU A 242 20.59 12.38 -4.95
CA GLU A 242 20.56 10.98 -5.40
C GLU A 242 19.35 10.72 -6.31
N GLU A 243 18.21 11.26 -5.95
CA GLU A 243 16.95 11.07 -6.69
C GLU A 243 16.96 11.70 -8.08
N VAL A 244 17.53 12.87 -8.23
CA VAL A 244 17.65 13.54 -9.55
C VAL A 244 18.49 12.70 -10.52
N MET A 245 19.55 12.05 -10.01
CA MET A 245 20.36 11.14 -10.83
C MET A 245 19.59 9.88 -11.22
N LEU A 246 18.84 9.28 -10.29
CA LEU A 246 18.00 8.11 -10.56
C LEU A 246 16.87 8.43 -11.54
N ALA A 247 16.20 9.57 -11.37
CA ALA A 247 15.13 10.00 -12.25
C ALA A 247 15.59 10.17 -13.71
N ALA A 248 16.79 10.72 -13.91
CA ALA A 248 17.38 10.87 -15.24
C ALA A 248 17.62 9.51 -15.93
N GLN A 249 18.04 8.48 -15.16
CA GLN A 249 18.20 7.11 -15.69
C GLN A 249 16.86 6.49 -16.15
N HIS A 250 15.75 6.95 -15.59
CA HIS A 250 14.39 6.52 -15.96
C HIS A 250 13.69 7.49 -16.92
N GLY A 251 14.41 8.43 -17.54
CA GLY A 251 13.86 9.38 -18.49
C GLY A 251 12.89 10.42 -17.90
N GLN A 252 12.93 10.62 -16.56
CA GLN A 252 12.08 11.61 -15.90
C GLN A 252 12.79 12.95 -15.75
N ARG A 253 12.01 14.03 -15.96
CA ARG A 253 12.49 15.41 -15.83
C ARG A 253 12.33 15.86 -14.39
N ILE A 254 13.43 15.82 -13.61
CA ILE A 254 13.52 16.38 -12.27
C ILE A 254 14.73 17.28 -12.21
N GLU A 255 14.58 18.45 -11.65
CA GLU A 255 15.65 19.44 -11.49
C GLU A 255 15.97 19.64 -10.01
N LEU A 256 17.26 19.78 -9.71
CA LEU A 256 17.70 20.25 -8.40
C LEU A 256 17.86 21.77 -8.48
N TRP A 257 17.04 22.51 -7.73
CA TRP A 257 17.12 23.97 -7.70
C TRP A 257 17.94 24.44 -6.51
N SER A 258 18.94 25.30 -6.82
CA SER A 258 19.74 25.96 -5.79
C SER A 258 18.91 26.97 -4.99
N ARG A 259 19.36 27.30 -3.79
CA ARG A 259 18.78 28.34 -2.92
C ARG A 259 18.55 29.66 -3.66
N ARG A 260 19.53 30.06 -4.51
CA ARG A 260 19.44 31.24 -5.32
C ARG A 260 18.29 31.18 -6.33
N LYS A 261 18.17 30.07 -7.06
CA LYS A 261 17.07 29.87 -8.04
C LYS A 261 15.71 29.85 -7.36
N ILE A 262 15.60 29.18 -6.18
CA ILE A 262 14.36 29.18 -5.38
C ILE A 262 13.98 30.61 -4.96
N PHE A 263 14.96 31.40 -4.53
CA PHE A 263 14.70 32.80 -4.16
C PHE A 263 14.27 33.64 -5.37
N GLU A 264 14.93 33.51 -6.52
CA GLU A 264 14.61 34.22 -7.76
C GLU A 264 13.19 33.88 -8.26
N GLU A 265 12.82 32.62 -8.22
CA GLU A 265 11.54 32.13 -8.76
C GLU A 265 10.34 32.27 -7.82
N PHE A 266 10.55 32.07 -6.51
CA PHE A 266 9.49 32.04 -5.50
C PHE A 266 9.63 33.13 -4.43
N ASN A 267 10.71 33.89 -4.41
CA ASN A 267 11.05 34.84 -3.34
C ASN A 267 11.01 34.20 -1.94
N ILE A 268 11.42 32.92 -1.86
CA ILE A 268 11.50 32.14 -0.62
C ILE A 268 12.97 31.97 -0.24
N ARG A 269 13.32 32.36 1.00
CA ARG A 269 14.63 32.08 1.57
C ARG A 269 14.63 30.71 2.23
N THR A 270 15.58 29.88 1.83
CA THR A 270 15.81 28.53 2.37
C THR A 270 17.30 28.29 2.55
N ASP A 271 17.66 27.45 3.51
CA ASP A 271 19.06 27.05 3.75
C ASP A 271 19.46 25.82 2.91
N PHE A 272 18.51 25.19 2.24
CA PHE A 272 18.67 23.94 1.49
C PHE A 272 18.22 24.08 0.03
N VAL A 273 18.52 23.08 -0.78
CA VAL A 273 18.05 22.95 -2.17
C VAL A 273 16.59 22.53 -2.25
N GLY A 274 16.03 22.57 -3.44
CA GLY A 274 14.69 22.03 -3.72
C GLY A 274 14.68 21.11 -4.93
N ARG A 275 13.88 20.07 -4.86
CA ARG A 275 13.57 19.18 -5.98
C ARG A 275 12.39 19.76 -6.77
N PHE A 276 12.60 20.10 -8.02
CA PHE A 276 11.58 20.66 -8.89
C PHE A 276 11.17 19.66 -9.97
N ILE A 277 9.86 19.43 -10.10
CA ILE A 277 9.25 18.58 -11.12
C ILE A 277 8.48 19.48 -12.07
N PRO A 278 8.99 19.72 -13.30
CA PRO A 278 8.41 20.72 -14.21
C PRO A 278 7.04 20.33 -14.76
N ASP A 279 6.75 19.04 -14.87
CA ASP A 279 5.51 18.53 -15.45
C ASP A 279 4.35 18.40 -14.43
N ASP A 280 4.61 18.69 -13.16
CA ASP A 280 3.60 18.80 -12.10
C ASP A 280 3.05 20.23 -12.02
N GLY A 281 2.04 20.47 -11.18
CA GLY A 281 1.47 21.81 -11.04
C GLY A 281 0.14 21.85 -10.31
N THR A 282 -0.82 22.59 -10.87
CA THR A 282 -2.12 22.84 -10.25
C THR A 282 -3.27 22.69 -11.24
N TYR A 283 -4.46 22.43 -10.72
CA TYR A 283 -5.73 22.47 -11.46
C TYR A 283 -6.88 22.81 -10.52
N HIS A 284 -8.05 23.11 -11.07
CA HIS A 284 -9.27 23.31 -10.33
C HIS A 284 -10.02 21.97 -10.23
N PRO A 285 -9.90 21.21 -9.12
CA PRO A 285 -10.36 19.81 -9.06
C PRO A 285 -11.88 19.68 -9.17
N PHE A 286 -12.63 20.67 -8.67
CA PHE A 286 -14.08 20.68 -8.73
C PHE A 286 -14.60 20.86 -10.16
N LYS A 287 -14.03 21.80 -10.93
CA LYS A 287 -14.34 21.97 -12.35
C LYS A 287 -13.94 20.73 -13.17
N TYR A 288 -12.76 20.16 -12.89
CA TYR A 288 -12.30 18.96 -13.57
C TYR A 288 -13.29 17.80 -13.40
N VAL A 289 -13.64 17.45 -12.16
CA VAL A 289 -14.58 16.34 -11.90
C VAL A 289 -15.93 16.57 -12.55
N CYS A 290 -16.48 17.78 -12.44
CA CYS A 290 -17.75 18.10 -13.07
C CYS A 290 -17.67 18.07 -14.62
N GLY A 291 -16.55 18.48 -15.20
CA GLY A 291 -16.28 18.36 -16.64
C GLY A 291 -16.25 16.93 -17.12
N VAL A 292 -15.52 16.06 -16.40
CA VAL A 292 -15.44 14.60 -16.67
C VAL A 292 -16.82 13.95 -16.58
N ILE A 293 -17.61 14.31 -15.55
CA ILE A 293 -18.99 13.81 -15.41
C ILE A 293 -19.85 14.32 -16.58
N SER A 294 -19.74 15.59 -16.96
CA SER A 294 -20.48 16.13 -18.11
C SER A 294 -20.17 15.38 -19.42
N ALA A 295 -18.91 15.01 -19.61
CA ALA A 295 -18.51 14.18 -20.75
C ALA A 295 -19.11 12.76 -20.69
N ALA A 296 -19.14 12.14 -19.49
CA ALA A 296 -19.80 10.85 -19.30
C ALA A 296 -21.31 10.90 -19.56
N LEU A 297 -21.99 11.97 -19.12
CA LEU A 297 -23.41 12.20 -19.39
C LEU A 297 -23.71 12.32 -20.89
N LYS A 298 -22.89 13.07 -21.65
CA LYS A 298 -22.98 13.17 -23.12
C LYS A 298 -22.82 11.82 -23.80
N ARG A 299 -22.15 10.87 -23.18
CA ARG A 299 -21.98 9.49 -23.64
C ARG A 299 -23.11 8.56 -23.23
N GLY A 300 -24.10 9.05 -22.46
CA GLY A 300 -25.29 8.30 -22.05
C GLY A 300 -25.21 7.62 -20.69
N VAL A 301 -24.20 7.93 -19.86
CA VAL A 301 -24.20 7.51 -18.46
C VAL A 301 -25.24 8.30 -17.70
N GLU A 302 -26.04 7.65 -16.84
CA GLU A 302 -27.04 8.32 -15.99
C GLU A 302 -26.43 8.73 -14.65
N LEU A 303 -26.72 9.95 -14.18
CA LEU A 303 -26.28 10.44 -12.88
C LEU A 303 -27.48 10.60 -11.93
N PHE A 304 -27.37 10.01 -10.74
CA PHE A 304 -28.33 10.13 -9.65
C PHE A 304 -27.67 10.82 -8.45
N THR A 305 -28.00 12.10 -8.24
CA THR A 305 -27.49 12.91 -7.13
C THR A 305 -28.38 12.79 -5.90
N ARG A 306 -27.80 13.01 -4.71
CA ARG A 306 -28.51 12.96 -3.42
C ARG A 306 -29.22 11.63 -3.19
N VAL A 307 -28.59 10.53 -3.61
CA VAL A 307 -29.03 9.16 -3.41
C VAL A 307 -27.99 8.40 -2.61
N ARG A 308 -28.33 8.03 -1.40
CA ARG A 308 -27.41 7.30 -0.51
C ARG A 308 -27.63 5.79 -0.64
N VAL A 309 -26.62 5.08 -1.12
CA VAL A 309 -26.55 3.62 -1.01
C VAL A 309 -26.28 3.24 0.43
N LYS A 310 -27.13 2.38 1.02
CA LYS A 310 -27.06 1.95 2.42
C LYS A 310 -26.44 0.56 2.57
N ARG A 311 -26.66 -0.31 1.57
CA ARG A 311 -26.23 -1.72 1.64
C ARG A 311 -26.08 -2.32 0.24
N ILE A 312 -25.07 -3.19 0.12
CA ILE A 312 -24.83 -4.03 -1.06
C ILE A 312 -24.94 -5.48 -0.63
N ARG A 313 -25.87 -6.25 -1.25
CA ARG A 313 -26.06 -7.69 -1.03
C ARG A 313 -25.86 -8.44 -2.35
N SER A 314 -24.84 -9.28 -2.43
CA SER A 314 -24.58 -10.13 -3.59
C SER A 314 -25.32 -11.46 -3.42
N THR A 315 -26.03 -11.91 -4.44
CA THR A 315 -26.75 -13.19 -4.47
C THR A 315 -26.17 -14.17 -5.48
N SER A 316 -25.47 -13.65 -6.50
CA SER A 316 -24.70 -14.43 -7.47
C SER A 316 -23.54 -13.59 -7.98
N LEU A 317 -22.73 -14.13 -8.89
CA LEU A 317 -21.61 -13.43 -9.51
C LEU A 317 -22.05 -12.16 -10.27
N ASP A 318 -23.23 -12.20 -10.88
CA ASP A 318 -23.76 -11.16 -11.77
C ASP A 318 -25.02 -10.47 -11.21
N ARG A 319 -25.28 -10.58 -9.91
CA ARG A 319 -26.49 -10.00 -9.33
C ARG A 319 -26.28 -9.43 -7.93
N HIS A 320 -26.23 -8.10 -7.88
CA HIS A 320 -26.04 -7.34 -6.66
C HIS A 320 -27.26 -6.46 -6.40
N TYR A 321 -27.89 -6.66 -5.24
CA TYR A 321 -29.01 -5.84 -4.77
C TYR A 321 -28.49 -4.70 -3.92
N LEU A 322 -28.80 -3.48 -4.32
CA LEU A 322 -28.44 -2.29 -3.57
C LEU A 322 -29.68 -1.65 -2.98
N THR A 323 -29.61 -1.41 -1.67
CA THR A 323 -30.65 -0.67 -0.96
C THR A 323 -30.20 0.78 -0.82
N THR A 324 -31.04 1.71 -1.24
CA THR A 324 -30.80 3.15 -1.16
C THR A 324 -31.83 3.82 -0.25
N ASP A 325 -31.74 5.12 -0.06
CA ASP A 325 -32.80 5.94 0.56
C ASP A 325 -33.95 6.27 -0.39
N ARG A 326 -33.81 5.99 -1.69
CA ARG A 326 -34.84 6.17 -2.74
C ARG A 326 -35.34 4.86 -3.36
N GLY A 327 -35.18 3.71 -2.68
CA GLY A 327 -35.62 2.41 -3.16
C GLY A 327 -34.45 1.45 -3.42
N HIS A 328 -34.69 0.52 -4.34
CA HIS A 328 -33.74 -0.55 -4.64
C HIS A 328 -33.33 -0.52 -6.10
N ILE A 329 -32.10 -0.96 -6.37
CA ILE A 329 -31.55 -1.14 -7.71
C ILE A 329 -30.77 -2.44 -7.77
N VAL A 330 -30.84 -3.15 -8.88
CA VAL A 330 -30.04 -4.35 -9.15
C VAL A 330 -28.93 -4.00 -10.13
N ALA A 331 -27.69 -4.42 -9.85
CA ALA A 331 -26.58 -4.22 -10.76
C ALA A 331 -25.86 -5.54 -11.06
N ARG A 332 -25.37 -5.70 -12.29
CA ARG A 332 -24.48 -6.80 -12.65
C ARG A 332 -23.08 -6.61 -12.10
N ARG A 333 -22.57 -5.38 -12.18
CA ARG A 333 -21.26 -4.98 -11.63
C ARG A 333 -21.42 -3.73 -10.78
N VAL A 334 -20.65 -3.66 -9.71
CA VAL A 334 -20.66 -2.52 -8.78
C VAL A 334 -19.25 -2.00 -8.62
N ILE A 335 -19.03 -0.71 -8.90
CA ILE A 335 -17.78 -0.01 -8.61
C ILE A 335 -18.01 0.87 -7.37
N VAL A 336 -17.26 0.60 -6.29
CA VAL A 336 -17.31 1.37 -5.04
C VAL A 336 -16.15 2.37 -5.05
N ALA A 337 -16.44 3.64 -5.35
CA ALA A 337 -15.50 4.75 -5.44
C ALA A 337 -15.71 5.77 -4.30
N THR A 338 -16.01 5.27 -3.09
CA THR A 338 -16.45 6.09 -1.95
C THR A 338 -15.32 6.48 -0.99
N ASN A 339 -14.08 6.09 -1.28
CA ASN A 339 -12.85 6.42 -0.55
C ASN A 339 -13.02 6.37 0.99
N ALA A 340 -13.04 7.51 1.69
CA ALA A 340 -13.15 7.59 3.15
C ALA A 340 -14.45 6.96 3.72
N PHE A 341 -15.49 6.82 2.90
CA PHE A 341 -16.78 6.25 3.28
C PHE A 341 -16.92 4.76 2.96
N THR A 342 -15.88 4.13 2.44
CA THR A 342 -15.88 2.71 2.01
C THR A 342 -16.39 1.77 3.09
N ARG A 343 -16.02 2.00 4.36
CA ARG A 343 -16.45 1.16 5.50
C ARG A 343 -17.97 1.15 5.73
N GLU A 344 -18.68 2.17 5.29
CA GLU A 344 -20.14 2.24 5.44
C GLU A 344 -20.84 1.22 4.56
N LEU A 345 -20.26 0.92 3.38
CA LEU A 345 -20.81 -0.02 2.40
C LEU A 345 -20.13 -1.39 2.44
N LEU A 346 -18.85 -1.43 2.75
CA LEU A 346 -18.00 -2.61 2.79
C LEU A 346 -17.36 -2.72 4.19
N PRO A 347 -18.09 -3.21 5.20
CA PRO A 347 -17.56 -3.34 6.57
C PRO A 347 -16.33 -4.23 6.67
N GLU A 348 -16.16 -5.16 5.72
CA GLU A 348 -14.97 -6.00 5.59
C GLU A 348 -13.70 -5.20 5.30
N MET A 349 -13.81 -4.00 4.73
CA MET A 349 -12.70 -3.06 4.47
C MET A 349 -12.39 -2.16 5.68
N ARG A 350 -12.62 -2.64 6.91
CA ARG A 350 -12.40 -1.86 8.15
C ARG A 350 -10.96 -1.40 8.38
N SER A 351 -9.99 -2.02 7.74
CA SER A 351 -8.57 -1.63 7.77
C SER A 351 -8.28 -0.33 7.02
N ILE A 352 -9.10 0.03 6.02
CA ILE A 352 -8.99 1.33 5.34
C ILE A 352 -9.45 2.42 6.32
N SER A 353 -8.53 3.25 6.79
CA SER A 353 -8.78 4.22 7.86
C SER A 353 -9.11 5.61 7.32
N PRO A 354 -10.27 6.20 7.69
CA PRO A 354 -10.54 7.57 7.33
C PRO A 354 -9.69 8.54 8.14
N ARG A 355 -9.13 9.54 7.46
CA ARG A 355 -8.37 10.65 8.04
C ARG A 355 -8.86 11.97 7.49
N GLN A 356 -8.39 13.06 8.08
CA GLN A 356 -8.81 14.40 7.71
C GLN A 356 -7.59 15.27 7.42
N SER A 357 -7.64 15.96 6.29
CA SER A 357 -6.77 17.09 5.97
C SER A 357 -7.49 18.39 6.27
N GLN A 358 -6.74 19.46 6.53
CA GLN A 358 -7.23 20.80 6.80
C GLN A 358 -6.52 21.77 5.87
N ILE A 359 -7.29 22.65 5.23
CA ILE A 359 -6.78 23.60 4.23
C ILE A 359 -7.31 25.00 4.61
N MET A 360 -6.44 25.98 4.48
CA MET A 360 -6.73 27.41 4.70
C MET A 360 -6.59 28.19 3.40
N LEU A 361 -7.27 29.31 3.33
CA LEU A 361 -7.18 30.30 2.27
C LEU A 361 -6.82 31.67 2.85
N THR A 362 -5.86 32.32 2.22
CA THR A 362 -5.57 33.75 2.39
C THR A 362 -5.66 34.44 1.03
N GLU A 363 -6.44 35.53 0.92
CA GLU A 363 -6.78 36.12 -0.39
C GLU A 363 -5.66 36.91 -1.03
N HIS A 364 -4.91 37.65 -0.31
CA HIS A 364 -4.03 38.68 -0.85
C HIS A 364 -2.54 38.39 -0.64
N ALA A 365 -2.16 37.12 -0.77
CA ALA A 365 -0.74 36.75 -0.76
C ALA A 365 0.00 37.33 -1.96
N THR A 366 1.28 37.61 -1.84
CA THR A 366 2.13 37.96 -2.99
C THR A 366 2.10 36.82 -4.01
N ASP A 367 1.89 37.15 -5.28
CA ASP A 367 1.82 36.17 -6.36
C ASP A 367 3.23 35.66 -6.73
N ARG A 368 3.70 34.65 -6.01
CA ARG A 368 5.03 34.04 -6.16
C ARG A 368 5.02 32.73 -6.90
N ALA A 369 3.95 31.97 -6.73
CA ALA A 369 3.87 30.58 -7.15
C ALA A 369 2.67 30.31 -8.06
N ARG A 370 2.15 31.30 -8.79
CA ARG A 370 0.95 31.21 -9.60
C ARG A 370 0.93 30.01 -10.53
N GLY A 371 -0.01 29.09 -10.32
CA GLY A 371 -0.13 27.84 -11.07
C GLY A 371 0.95 26.80 -10.71
N ARG A 372 1.65 26.96 -9.57
CA ARG A 372 2.66 26.05 -9.06
C ARG A 372 2.37 25.66 -7.61
N THR A 373 2.93 24.55 -7.18
CA THR A 373 2.84 24.06 -5.79
C THR A 373 4.22 24.07 -5.12
N ILE A 374 4.25 24.41 -3.85
CA ILE A 374 5.43 24.34 -2.99
C ILE A 374 5.10 23.41 -1.83
N THR A 375 5.93 22.39 -1.61
CA THR A 375 5.82 21.50 -0.45
C THR A 375 7.00 21.68 0.47
N THR A 376 6.75 21.61 1.77
CA THR A 376 7.74 21.86 2.82
C THR A 376 7.55 20.95 4.02
N GLU A 377 8.56 20.89 4.88
CA GLU A 377 8.57 20.11 6.13
C GLU A 377 8.19 18.63 5.97
N GLN A 378 8.89 17.91 5.10
CA GLN A 378 8.66 16.48 4.83
C GLN A 378 7.20 16.17 4.41
N GLY A 379 6.57 17.09 3.68
CA GLY A 379 5.22 16.96 3.18
C GLY A 379 4.05 17.24 4.14
N PRO A 380 4.23 17.72 5.40
CA PRO A 380 3.08 18.05 6.24
C PRO A 380 2.30 19.27 5.78
N ALA A 381 2.90 20.14 4.94
CA ALA A 381 2.25 21.32 4.42
C ALA A 381 2.60 21.59 2.96
N PHE A 382 1.60 22.03 2.22
CA PHE A 382 1.74 22.52 0.84
C PHE A 382 1.17 23.93 0.71
N PHE A 383 1.73 24.68 -0.23
CA PHE A 383 1.24 25.99 -0.65
C PHE A 383 0.91 25.92 -2.13
N ASN A 384 -0.30 26.33 -2.48
CA ASN A 384 -0.77 26.36 -3.86
C ASN A 384 -1.36 27.75 -4.16
N GLN A 385 -0.93 28.35 -5.27
CA GLN A 385 -1.55 29.57 -5.79
C GLN A 385 -2.25 29.25 -7.11
N PRO A 386 -3.60 29.13 -7.12
CA PRO A 386 -4.37 28.89 -8.33
C PRO A 386 -4.13 30.00 -9.37
N ARG A 387 -4.31 29.67 -10.65
CA ARG A 387 -4.22 30.68 -11.73
C ARG A 387 -5.31 31.73 -11.65
N THR A 388 -6.49 31.35 -11.18
CA THR A 388 -7.65 32.24 -11.03
C THR A 388 -7.58 33.09 -9.77
N GLY A 389 -8.16 34.29 -9.82
CA GLY A 389 -8.27 35.20 -8.67
C GLY A 389 -7.03 36.07 -8.44
N ALA A 390 -5.98 35.97 -9.25
CA ALA A 390 -4.82 36.85 -9.13
C ALA A 390 -5.07 38.23 -9.78
N SER A 391 -4.70 39.29 -9.08
CA SER A 391 -4.76 40.67 -9.57
C SER A 391 -3.69 41.53 -8.89
N ASN A 392 -3.11 42.48 -9.64
CA ASN A 392 -2.15 43.47 -9.12
C ASN A 392 -0.99 42.86 -8.28
N GLY A 393 -0.40 41.73 -8.73
CA GLY A 393 0.67 41.04 -8.02
C GLY A 393 0.24 40.33 -6.72
N ARG A 394 -1.06 40.17 -6.52
CA ARG A 394 -1.66 39.42 -5.40
C ARG A 394 -2.51 38.26 -5.92
N ALA A 395 -2.47 37.14 -5.19
CA ALA A 395 -3.19 35.94 -5.56
C ALA A 395 -3.75 35.24 -4.31
N PRO A 396 -4.83 34.43 -4.46
CA PRO A 396 -5.24 33.51 -3.43
C PRO A 396 -4.11 32.55 -3.10
N LEU A 397 -3.88 32.27 -1.82
CA LEU A 397 -2.96 31.26 -1.33
C LEU A 397 -3.74 30.19 -0.60
N LEU A 398 -3.79 28.98 -1.15
CA LEU A 398 -4.25 27.80 -0.47
C LEU A 398 -3.04 27.13 0.20
N PHE A 399 -3.18 26.81 1.48
CA PHE A 399 -2.16 26.05 2.19
C PHE A 399 -2.80 25.05 3.13
N GLY A 400 -2.29 23.85 3.13
CA GLY A 400 -2.91 22.73 3.80
C GLY A 400 -1.92 21.68 4.25
N GLY A 401 -2.42 20.72 5.04
CA GLY A 401 -1.62 19.66 5.61
C GLY A 401 -2.29 18.99 6.80
N GLY A 402 -1.47 18.39 7.69
CA GLY A 402 -1.98 17.70 8.85
C GLY A 402 -2.77 16.44 8.50
N ASN A 403 -2.35 15.71 7.47
CA ASN A 403 -3.00 14.53 6.90
C ASN A 403 -3.07 13.35 7.87
N ASP A 404 -2.31 13.40 8.93
CA ASP A 404 -2.18 12.34 9.93
C ASP A 404 -3.30 12.34 10.98
N ARG A 405 -4.29 13.26 10.89
CA ARG A 405 -5.38 13.30 11.84
C ARG A 405 -6.41 12.19 11.59
N PRO A 406 -6.46 11.15 12.43
CA PRO A 406 -7.46 10.10 12.31
C PRO A 406 -8.85 10.60 12.69
N MET A 407 -9.88 10.05 12.01
CA MET A 407 -11.26 10.39 12.27
C MET A 407 -12.16 9.15 12.36
N LYS A 408 -13.19 9.21 13.20
CA LYS A 408 -14.20 8.14 13.29
C LYS A 408 -15.30 8.31 12.26
N ASN A 409 -15.75 9.56 12.07
CA ASN A 409 -16.83 9.91 11.15
C ASN A 409 -16.24 10.71 9.97
N PRO A 410 -16.17 10.16 8.77
CA PRO A 410 -15.63 10.83 7.59
C PRO A 410 -16.48 12.04 7.15
N ALA A 411 -17.75 12.12 7.55
CA ALA A 411 -18.60 13.27 7.27
C ALA A 411 -18.36 14.47 8.23
N SER A 412 -17.51 14.32 9.25
CA SER A 412 -17.23 15.41 10.19
C SER A 412 -16.53 16.56 9.48
N ARG A 413 -17.02 17.78 9.76
CA ARG A 413 -16.41 19.05 9.30
C ARG A 413 -15.65 19.79 10.42
N ARG A 414 -15.38 19.08 11.52
CA ARG A 414 -14.74 19.68 12.69
C ARG A 414 -13.25 19.94 12.43
N ARG A 415 -12.85 21.19 12.44
CA ARG A 415 -11.47 21.65 12.31
C ARG A 415 -10.65 21.35 13.58
N SER A 416 -9.33 21.23 13.44
CA SER A 416 -8.38 21.07 14.54
C SER A 416 -7.65 22.37 14.80
N ILE A 417 -7.72 22.88 16.01
CA ILE A 417 -6.97 24.09 16.40
C ILE A 417 -5.45 23.85 16.37
N GLY A 418 -5.00 22.63 16.66
CA GLY A 418 -3.59 22.27 16.58
C GLY A 418 -3.07 22.34 15.14
N ILE A 419 -3.83 21.83 14.18
CA ILE A 419 -3.47 21.93 12.74
C ILE A 419 -3.60 23.40 12.28
N HIS A 420 -4.62 24.13 12.71
CA HIS A 420 -4.73 25.56 12.44
C HIS A 420 -3.46 26.33 12.84
N ASN A 421 -2.99 26.14 14.07
CA ASN A 421 -1.79 26.80 14.56
C ASN A 421 -0.53 26.36 13.80
N LEU A 422 -0.42 25.08 13.42
CA LEU A 422 0.66 24.57 12.59
C LEU A 422 0.69 25.29 11.23
N LEU A 423 -0.43 25.31 10.54
CA LEU A 423 -0.54 25.90 9.20
C LEU A 423 -0.27 27.40 9.23
N LEU A 424 -0.78 28.16 10.24
CA LEU A 424 -0.47 29.57 10.38
C LEU A 424 1.02 29.83 10.60
N ARG A 425 1.67 29.03 11.45
CA ARG A 425 3.12 29.16 11.68
C ARG A 425 3.93 28.96 10.41
N LEU A 426 3.59 27.91 9.63
CA LEU A 426 4.27 27.63 8.35
C LEU A 426 3.97 28.69 7.31
N ARG A 427 2.71 29.17 7.21
CA ARG A 427 2.40 30.29 6.33
C ARG A 427 3.23 31.53 6.65
N ASP A 428 3.28 31.92 7.91
CA ASP A 428 3.97 33.13 8.34
C ASP A 428 5.50 33.01 8.16
N GLN A 429 6.04 31.81 8.14
CA GLN A 429 7.45 31.53 7.84
C GLN A 429 7.77 31.78 6.35
N TYR A 430 6.90 31.29 5.44
CA TYR A 430 7.15 31.38 3.99
C TYR A 430 6.54 32.61 3.35
N TYR A 431 5.53 33.19 3.97
CA TYR A 431 4.82 34.42 3.55
C TYR A 431 4.75 35.38 4.74
N PRO A 432 5.90 36.00 5.14
CA PRO A 432 5.97 36.85 6.33
C PRO A 432 5.08 38.10 6.23
N GLU A 433 4.74 38.54 5.01
CA GLU A 433 3.80 39.63 4.77
C GLU A 433 2.36 39.33 5.20
N LEU A 434 2.05 38.05 5.46
CA LEU A 434 0.74 37.61 5.95
C LEU A 434 0.69 37.44 7.48
N CYS A 435 1.82 37.68 8.16
CA CYS A 435 1.88 37.55 9.62
C CYS A 435 0.82 38.43 10.30
N GLY A 436 0.06 37.81 11.21
CA GLY A 436 -1.03 38.50 11.90
C GLY A 436 -2.34 38.62 11.10
N GLN A 437 -2.37 38.27 9.83
CA GLN A 437 -3.60 38.26 9.04
C GLN A 437 -4.37 36.93 9.25
N PRO A 438 -5.65 36.95 9.58
CA PRO A 438 -6.45 35.72 9.67
C PRO A 438 -6.70 35.15 8.27
N PRO A 439 -6.82 33.80 8.14
CA PRO A 439 -7.29 33.20 6.90
C PRO A 439 -8.76 33.59 6.67
N THR A 440 -9.14 33.74 5.41
CA THR A 440 -10.51 34.09 5.01
C THR A 440 -11.45 32.90 4.98
N SER A 441 -10.89 31.70 4.76
CA SER A 441 -11.64 30.46 4.76
C SER A 441 -10.74 29.31 5.27
N GLU A 442 -11.36 28.34 5.94
CA GLU A 442 -10.67 27.15 6.41
C GLU A 442 -11.62 25.96 6.42
N TRP A 443 -11.27 24.91 5.71
CA TRP A 443 -12.13 23.74 5.56
C TRP A 443 -11.36 22.44 5.76
N VAL A 444 -12.09 21.34 5.79
CA VAL A 444 -11.56 19.99 5.95
C VAL A 444 -12.07 19.07 4.85
N GLY A 445 -11.23 18.12 4.44
CA GLY A 445 -11.56 17.08 3.49
C GLY A 445 -11.29 15.69 4.07
N PRO A 446 -12.19 14.70 3.85
CA PRO A 446 -11.97 13.32 4.30
C PRO A 446 -11.08 12.58 3.32
N MET A 447 -10.09 11.85 3.83
CA MET A 447 -9.19 10.99 3.07
C MET A 447 -9.29 9.56 3.59
N ALA A 448 -8.79 8.59 2.82
CA ALA A 448 -8.66 7.20 3.25
C ALA A 448 -7.22 6.73 3.16
N PHE A 449 -6.79 6.02 4.20
CA PHE A 449 -5.45 5.46 4.32
C PHE A 449 -5.53 3.95 4.47
N THR A 450 -4.68 3.27 3.74
CA THR A 450 -4.47 1.82 3.86
C THR A 450 -3.37 1.51 4.86
N PRO A 451 -3.35 0.31 5.45
CA PRO A 451 -2.29 -0.07 6.40
C PRO A 451 -0.89 -0.11 5.78
N ASP A 452 -0.80 -0.43 4.50
CA ASP A 452 0.44 -0.65 3.77
C ASP A 452 0.88 0.54 2.90
N GLY A 453 0.10 1.63 2.89
CA GLY A 453 0.42 2.82 2.10
C GLY A 453 0.18 2.69 0.59
N LEU A 454 -0.32 1.54 0.10
CA LEU A 454 -0.68 1.35 -1.32
C LEU A 454 -2.17 1.52 -1.55
N PRO A 455 -2.63 2.07 -2.69
CA PRO A 455 -4.05 2.14 -3.01
C PRO A 455 -4.67 0.74 -3.12
N ALA A 456 -5.96 0.65 -2.80
CA ALA A 456 -6.77 -0.55 -2.97
C ALA A 456 -7.57 -0.43 -4.25
N ILE A 457 -7.22 -1.21 -5.29
CA ILE A 457 -7.86 -1.19 -6.61
C ILE A 457 -8.08 -2.64 -7.04
N GLY A 458 -9.32 -3.09 -7.14
CA GLY A 458 -9.61 -4.47 -7.55
C GLY A 458 -10.90 -5.04 -6.99
N PHE A 459 -11.09 -6.34 -7.19
CA PHE A 459 -12.27 -7.04 -6.72
C PHE A 459 -12.22 -7.29 -5.19
N VAL A 460 -13.23 -6.83 -4.46
CA VAL A 460 -13.48 -7.23 -3.06
C VAL A 460 -14.10 -8.62 -3.04
N ARG A 461 -15.03 -8.85 -3.92
CA ARG A 461 -15.71 -10.12 -4.21
C ARG A 461 -16.20 -10.10 -5.67
N PRO A 462 -16.56 -11.25 -6.24
CA PRO A 462 -17.01 -11.30 -7.63
C PRO A 462 -18.06 -10.22 -7.95
N GLY A 463 -17.83 -9.47 -9.03
CA GLY A 463 -18.69 -8.40 -9.50
C GLY A 463 -18.70 -7.11 -8.67
N VAL A 464 -17.96 -7.04 -7.54
CA VAL A 464 -17.84 -5.83 -6.71
C VAL A 464 -16.38 -5.35 -6.68
N ILE A 465 -16.14 -4.22 -7.32
CA ILE A 465 -14.84 -3.58 -7.48
C ILE A 465 -14.72 -2.42 -6.49
N LEU A 466 -13.56 -2.26 -5.87
CA LEU A 466 -13.23 -1.14 -4.99
C LEU A 466 -12.06 -0.36 -5.57
N ALA A 467 -12.15 0.97 -5.54
CA ALA A 467 -11.03 1.87 -5.74
C ALA A 467 -11.03 2.92 -4.63
N ALA A 468 -10.14 2.77 -3.65
CA ALA A 468 -10.08 3.59 -2.44
C ALA A 468 -8.70 3.52 -1.75
N GLY A 469 -8.52 4.31 -0.69
CA GLY A 469 -7.31 4.23 0.12
C GLY A 469 -6.10 4.87 -0.55
N PHE A 470 -6.29 6.04 -1.15
CA PHE A 470 -5.23 6.75 -1.88
C PHE A 470 -4.24 7.51 -0.98
N ASN A 471 -4.29 7.32 0.34
CA ASN A 471 -3.31 7.79 1.32
C ASN A 471 -3.02 9.30 1.32
N GLY A 472 -4.00 10.13 0.91
CA GLY A 472 -3.86 11.58 0.77
C GLY A 472 -3.52 12.02 -0.67
N TYR A 473 -3.06 11.11 -1.53
CA TYR A 473 -2.54 11.40 -2.87
C TYR A 473 -3.49 11.01 -4.00
N GLY A 474 -4.75 11.40 -3.85
CA GLY A 474 -5.78 11.12 -4.87
C GLY A 474 -5.41 11.71 -6.25
N GLY A 475 -4.76 12.86 -6.29
CA GLY A 475 -4.29 13.48 -7.53
C GLY A 475 -3.40 12.56 -8.37
N SER A 476 -2.58 11.74 -7.72
CA SER A 476 -1.62 10.82 -8.38
C SER A 476 -2.23 9.50 -8.86
N TYR A 477 -3.48 9.14 -8.47
CA TYR A 477 -3.97 7.77 -8.72
C TYR A 477 -5.41 7.66 -9.21
N THR A 478 -6.29 8.63 -8.91
CA THR A 478 -7.74 8.44 -9.01
C THR A 478 -8.27 8.31 -10.42
N THR A 479 -7.67 8.98 -11.39
CA THR A 479 -8.07 8.89 -12.80
C THR A 479 -7.73 7.51 -13.37
N ALA A 480 -6.51 7.02 -13.14
CA ALA A 480 -6.10 5.67 -13.55
C ALA A 480 -6.88 4.59 -12.79
N ALA A 481 -7.16 4.77 -11.50
CA ALA A 481 -7.96 3.83 -10.72
C ALA A 481 -9.41 3.72 -11.23
N GLY A 482 -9.98 4.83 -11.71
CA GLY A 482 -11.27 4.85 -12.38
C GLY A 482 -11.24 4.09 -13.71
N GLU A 483 -10.21 4.31 -14.54
CA GLU A 483 -9.98 3.56 -15.78
C GLU A 483 -9.86 2.05 -15.51
N ALA A 484 -9.01 1.63 -14.57
CA ALA A 484 -8.86 0.24 -14.19
C ALA A 484 -10.18 -0.39 -13.70
N SER A 485 -10.94 0.36 -12.89
CA SER A 485 -12.25 -0.12 -12.40
C SER A 485 -13.26 -0.30 -13.53
N ALA A 486 -13.23 0.57 -14.53
CA ALA A 486 -14.07 0.47 -15.72
C ALA A 486 -13.72 -0.79 -16.54
N GLU A 487 -12.42 -1.01 -16.78
CA GLU A 487 -11.93 -2.20 -17.49
C GLU A 487 -12.32 -3.50 -16.75
N MET A 488 -12.10 -3.57 -15.44
CA MET A 488 -12.52 -4.68 -14.60
C MET A 488 -14.03 -4.95 -14.67
N ALA A 489 -14.86 -3.91 -14.74
CA ALA A 489 -16.31 -4.06 -14.84
C ALA A 489 -16.76 -4.61 -16.20
N LEU A 490 -15.98 -4.41 -17.26
CA LEU A 490 -16.27 -4.88 -18.62
C LEU A 490 -15.72 -6.27 -18.93
N THR A 491 -14.59 -6.64 -18.31
CA THR A 491 -13.82 -7.86 -18.65
C THR A 491 -13.87 -8.93 -17.58
N ASP A 492 -14.23 -8.58 -16.34
CA ASP A 492 -14.09 -9.40 -15.12
C ASP A 492 -12.62 -9.73 -14.77
N GLU A 493 -11.67 -9.07 -15.43
CA GLU A 493 -10.23 -9.23 -15.22
C GLU A 493 -9.59 -7.91 -14.81
N SER A 494 -8.49 -7.99 -14.08
CA SER A 494 -7.70 -6.81 -13.75
C SER A 494 -6.70 -6.51 -14.85
N PRO A 495 -6.51 -5.23 -15.24
CA PRO A 495 -5.47 -4.86 -16.17
C PRO A 495 -4.07 -5.27 -15.65
N ASP A 496 -3.16 -5.63 -16.55
CA ASP A 496 -1.80 -6.06 -16.20
C ASP A 496 -1.03 -4.99 -15.43
N TRP A 497 -1.32 -3.72 -15.67
CA TRP A 497 -0.70 -2.59 -14.98
C TRP A 497 -1.27 -2.33 -13.58
N THR A 498 -2.35 -3.02 -13.16
CA THR A 498 -2.86 -3.06 -11.78
C THR A 498 -2.91 -4.48 -11.23
N PRO A 499 -1.76 -5.17 -11.09
CA PRO A 499 -1.74 -6.56 -10.67
C PRO A 499 -2.35 -6.74 -9.29
N GLN A 500 -3.22 -7.74 -9.16
CA GLN A 500 -4.03 -7.99 -7.96
C GLN A 500 -3.22 -8.53 -6.78
N ASP A 501 -2.01 -9.02 -7.02
CA ASP A 501 -1.07 -9.39 -5.97
C ASP A 501 -0.56 -8.17 -5.18
N VAL A 502 -0.62 -6.95 -5.75
CA VAL A 502 -0.21 -5.70 -5.09
C VAL A 502 -1.40 -4.84 -4.71
N PHE A 503 -2.37 -4.66 -5.61
CA PHE A 503 -3.42 -3.65 -5.44
C PHE A 503 -4.76 -4.21 -4.98
N SER A 504 -4.95 -5.55 -4.94
CA SER A 504 -6.22 -6.14 -4.53
C SER A 504 -6.67 -5.68 -3.14
N PRO A 505 -7.91 -5.21 -2.98
CA PRO A 505 -8.50 -4.95 -1.67
C PRO A 505 -8.57 -6.19 -0.78
N ARG A 506 -8.63 -7.38 -1.38
CA ARG A 506 -8.71 -8.66 -0.66
C ARG A 506 -7.50 -8.92 0.22
N ARG A 507 -6.36 -8.24 -0.03
CA ARG A 507 -5.19 -8.28 0.84
C ARG A 507 -5.45 -7.81 2.27
N PHE A 508 -6.58 -7.12 2.51
CA PHE A 508 -7.01 -6.64 3.82
C PHE A 508 -8.06 -7.54 4.51
N LEU A 509 -8.52 -8.61 3.87
CA LEU A 509 -9.58 -9.48 4.41
C LEU A 509 -9.04 -10.55 5.37
N SER A 510 -7.74 -10.86 5.34
CA SER A 510 -7.11 -11.84 6.21
C SER A 510 -6.42 -11.19 7.40
N ASN A 511 -6.33 -11.91 8.52
CA ASN A 511 -5.50 -11.51 9.67
C ASN A 511 -3.99 -11.71 9.41
N ASN A 512 -3.63 -12.30 8.26
CA ASN A 512 -2.25 -12.48 7.83
C ASN A 512 -1.71 -11.21 7.17
N PRO A 513 -0.41 -10.96 7.30
CA PRO A 513 0.26 -9.84 6.66
C PRO A 513 0.01 -9.85 5.15
N LEU A 514 -0.30 -8.68 4.63
CA LEU A 514 -0.86 -8.35 3.33
C LEU A 514 -0.16 -8.99 2.11
N PHE A 515 1.13 -9.11 2.19
CA PHE A 515 1.99 -9.60 1.12
C PHE A 515 1.86 -11.12 0.91
N LEU A 516 1.68 -11.90 2.00
CA LEU A 516 1.57 -13.35 1.96
C LEU A 516 0.13 -13.86 1.70
N SER A 517 -0.85 -12.97 1.61
CA SER A 517 -2.24 -13.35 1.34
C SER A 517 -2.56 -13.54 -0.14
N SER A 518 -1.64 -13.15 -1.04
CA SER A 518 -1.76 -13.38 -2.47
C SER A 518 -0.99 -14.64 -2.89
N LYS A 519 -1.68 -15.55 -3.54
CA LYS A 519 -1.08 -16.77 -4.12
C LYS A 519 0.13 -16.43 -5.01
N ASP A 520 0.00 -15.39 -5.84
CA ASP A 520 1.02 -15.03 -6.83
C ASP A 520 2.27 -14.45 -6.16
N ASN A 521 2.10 -13.69 -5.07
CA ASN A 521 3.22 -13.21 -4.28
C ASN A 521 3.94 -14.33 -3.54
N LEU A 522 3.20 -15.22 -2.88
CA LEU A 522 3.79 -16.39 -2.23
C LEU A 522 4.53 -17.26 -3.22
N TRP A 523 4.00 -17.43 -4.43
CA TRP A 523 4.64 -18.18 -5.50
C TRP A 523 5.92 -17.52 -6.01
N ARG A 524 5.91 -16.20 -6.22
CA ARG A 524 7.11 -15.43 -6.62
C ARG A 524 8.21 -15.47 -5.57
N ILE A 525 7.85 -15.36 -4.29
CA ILE A 525 8.80 -15.52 -3.19
C ILE A 525 9.39 -16.92 -3.23
N ALA A 526 8.56 -17.96 -3.37
CA ALA A 526 9.03 -19.31 -3.48
C ALA A 526 10.02 -19.49 -4.63
N GLN A 527 9.74 -18.91 -5.81
CA GLN A 527 10.65 -18.93 -6.97
C GLN A 527 11.98 -18.21 -6.68
N ALA A 528 11.94 -17.02 -6.06
CA ALA A 528 13.14 -16.26 -5.71
C ALA A 528 14.00 -17.01 -4.66
N LEU A 529 13.37 -17.60 -3.64
CA LEU A 529 14.04 -18.42 -2.64
C LEU A 529 14.67 -19.67 -3.26
N CYS A 530 13.97 -20.35 -4.17
CA CYS A 530 14.51 -21.49 -4.90
C CYS A 530 15.76 -21.12 -5.71
N LYS A 531 15.70 -20.03 -6.47
CA LYS A 531 16.82 -19.52 -7.26
C LYS A 531 18.04 -19.22 -6.37
N ARG A 532 17.83 -18.54 -5.24
CA ARG A 532 18.89 -18.23 -4.29
C ARG A 532 19.48 -19.51 -3.68
N LEU A 533 18.64 -20.47 -3.27
CA LEU A 533 19.08 -21.72 -2.68
C LEU A 533 19.92 -22.56 -3.67
N ILE A 534 19.53 -22.60 -4.95
CA ILE A 534 20.31 -23.23 -6.01
C ILE A 534 21.70 -22.59 -6.09
N THR A 535 21.77 -21.25 -6.19
CA THR A 535 23.03 -20.51 -6.24
C THR A 535 23.94 -20.79 -5.04
N VAL A 536 23.40 -20.80 -3.81
CA VAL A 536 24.18 -21.08 -2.61
C VAL A 536 24.69 -22.53 -2.60
N ASN A 537 23.86 -23.49 -3.00
CA ASN A 537 24.24 -24.88 -3.08
C ASN A 537 25.35 -25.11 -4.16
N GLU A 538 25.29 -24.42 -5.30
CA GLU A 538 26.34 -24.41 -6.31
C GLU A 538 27.65 -23.83 -5.74
N GLN A 539 27.59 -22.75 -4.97
CA GLN A 539 28.75 -22.18 -4.28
C GLN A 539 29.35 -23.18 -3.26
N ILE A 540 28.51 -23.84 -2.45
CA ILE A 540 28.97 -24.89 -1.53
C ILE A 540 29.63 -26.01 -2.29
N SER A 541 29.03 -26.49 -3.37
CA SER A 541 29.61 -27.55 -4.23
C SER A 541 30.96 -27.12 -4.84
N PHE A 542 31.06 -25.86 -5.28
CA PHE A 542 32.33 -25.30 -5.79
C PHE A 542 33.38 -25.22 -4.69
N GLU A 543 33.07 -24.69 -3.50
CA GLU A 543 34.02 -24.65 -2.38
C GLU A 543 34.44 -26.06 -1.93
N CYS A 544 33.53 -27.03 -1.88
CA CYS A 544 33.87 -28.42 -1.60
C CYS A 544 34.74 -29.07 -2.72
N THR A 545 34.64 -28.58 -3.96
CA THR A 545 35.38 -29.12 -5.10
C THR A 545 36.77 -28.50 -5.23
N TYR A 546 36.91 -27.20 -5.02
CA TYR A 546 38.13 -26.43 -5.28
C TYR A 546 38.73 -25.76 -4.05
N GLY A 547 38.00 -25.67 -2.93
CA GLY A 547 38.46 -25.10 -1.66
C GLY A 547 39.49 -26.00 -0.95
N ALA A 548 40.20 -25.40 0.01
CA ALA A 548 41.24 -26.12 0.81
C ALA A 548 40.66 -27.10 1.84
N THR A 549 39.35 -27.11 2.04
CA THR A 549 38.66 -27.90 3.08
C THR A 549 37.66 -28.86 2.48
N SER A 550 37.70 -30.14 2.95
CA SER A 550 36.65 -31.11 2.70
C SER A 550 35.74 -31.22 3.92
N LEU A 551 34.42 -31.22 3.70
CA LEU A 551 33.48 -31.64 4.73
C LEU A 551 33.73 -33.12 5.12
N PRO A 552 33.47 -33.54 6.36
CA PRO A 552 33.60 -34.96 6.75
C PRO A 552 32.75 -35.82 5.79
N SER A 553 33.37 -36.75 5.08
CA SER A 553 32.67 -37.65 4.19
C SER A 553 32.40 -38.96 4.91
N GLU A 554 31.17 -39.15 5.36
CA GLU A 554 30.66 -40.50 5.48
C GLU A 554 30.18 -40.92 4.08
N THR A 555 30.79 -41.93 3.50
CA THR A 555 30.33 -42.55 2.24
C THR A 555 29.10 -43.39 2.54
N PRO A 556 27.88 -42.98 2.15
CA PRO A 556 26.73 -43.86 2.25
C PRO A 556 26.94 -45.04 1.29
N GLU A 557 26.60 -46.23 1.75
CA GLU A 557 26.49 -47.40 0.84
C GLU A 557 25.58 -47.06 -0.33
N VAL A 558 26.00 -47.38 -1.56
CA VAL A 558 25.20 -47.15 -2.75
C VAL A 558 23.97 -48.04 -2.71
N SER A 559 22.86 -47.51 -2.27
CA SER A 559 21.61 -48.24 -2.22
C SER A 559 21.00 -48.40 -3.63
N THR A 560 20.57 -49.61 -3.93
CA THR A 560 19.83 -49.93 -5.16
C THR A 560 18.32 -49.74 -5.06
N LEU A 561 17.84 -49.32 -3.87
CA LEU A 561 16.42 -49.06 -3.63
C LEU A 561 16.06 -47.67 -4.10
N THR A 562 15.11 -47.57 -5.00
CA THR A 562 14.57 -46.28 -5.51
C THR A 562 13.05 -46.20 -5.28
N LEU A 563 12.53 -44.96 -5.15
CA LEU A 563 11.12 -44.72 -4.97
C LEU A 563 10.24 -45.38 -6.03
N GLU A 564 10.71 -45.45 -7.27
CA GLU A 564 9.99 -46.06 -8.41
C GLU A 564 9.68 -47.54 -8.23
N ARG A 565 10.41 -48.23 -7.39
CA ARG A 565 10.24 -49.68 -7.09
C ARG A 565 9.33 -49.94 -5.91
N MET A 566 8.78 -48.87 -5.26
CA MET A 566 7.98 -48.97 -4.07
C MET A 566 6.49 -48.81 -4.39
N ILE A 567 5.63 -49.35 -3.51
CA ILE A 567 4.15 -49.23 -3.64
C ILE A 567 3.68 -48.04 -2.81
N SER A 568 2.95 -47.14 -3.46
CA SER A 568 2.33 -45.99 -2.75
C SER A 568 0.93 -46.29 -2.30
N GLN A 569 0.51 -45.62 -1.19
CA GLN A 569 -0.85 -45.61 -0.69
C GLN A 569 -1.46 -44.20 -0.80
N PRO A 570 -2.82 -44.06 -0.74
CA PRO A 570 -3.42 -42.74 -0.67
C PRO A 570 -2.96 -41.99 0.61
N GLY A 571 -2.62 -40.70 0.49
CA GLY A 571 -2.22 -39.87 1.63
C GLY A 571 -3.30 -39.72 2.69
N SER A 572 -4.57 -39.92 2.31
CA SER A 572 -5.71 -39.92 3.24
C SER A 572 -5.68 -41.06 4.28
N THR A 573 -4.78 -42.04 4.18
CA THR A 573 -4.50 -43.05 5.21
C THR A 573 -3.78 -42.46 6.42
N ILE A 574 -3.18 -41.27 6.31
CA ILE A 574 -2.56 -40.52 7.39
C ILE A 574 -3.65 -39.68 8.09
N LYS A 575 -3.68 -39.71 9.42
CA LYS A 575 -4.57 -38.86 10.22
C LYS A 575 -4.06 -37.42 10.22
N PRO A 576 -4.93 -36.39 10.21
CA PRO A 576 -4.53 -34.98 10.26
C PRO A 576 -3.60 -34.63 11.43
N ASP A 577 -3.79 -35.26 12.60
CA ASP A 577 -2.99 -35.01 13.80
C ASP A 577 -1.50 -35.31 13.58
N ALA A 578 -1.16 -36.28 12.72
CA ALA A 578 0.22 -36.60 12.41
C ALA A 578 0.99 -35.46 11.70
N LEU A 579 0.29 -34.51 11.09
CA LEU A 579 0.89 -33.31 10.49
C LEU A 579 0.80 -32.10 11.41
N ARG A 580 -0.18 -32.04 12.32
CA ARG A 580 -0.43 -30.87 13.18
C ARG A 580 0.71 -30.60 14.14
N ASP A 581 1.41 -31.63 14.60
CA ASP A 581 2.54 -31.52 15.52
C ASP A 581 3.77 -30.86 14.88
N PHE A 582 3.77 -30.70 13.54
CA PHE A 582 4.83 -30.01 12.84
C PHE A 582 4.51 -28.51 12.74
N SER A 583 5.50 -27.67 13.12
CA SER A 583 5.37 -26.22 13.14
C SER A 583 4.87 -25.62 11.81
N LEU A 584 5.21 -26.24 10.68
CA LEU A 584 4.77 -25.80 9.34
C LEU A 584 3.27 -25.97 9.09
N PHE A 585 2.60 -26.86 9.84
CA PHE A 585 1.19 -27.17 9.66
C PHE A 585 0.32 -26.80 10.87
N ALA A 586 0.90 -26.15 11.89
CA ALA A 586 0.22 -25.79 13.15
C ALA A 586 -1.04 -24.91 12.93
N ASP A 587 -1.04 -24.06 11.93
CA ASP A 587 -2.15 -23.15 11.61
C ASP A 587 -3.26 -23.79 10.75
N PHE A 588 -3.11 -25.05 10.36
CA PHE A 588 -4.11 -25.74 9.54
C PHE A 588 -5.22 -26.34 10.40
N SER A 589 -6.44 -26.15 9.98
CA SER A 589 -7.60 -26.89 10.53
C SER A 589 -7.59 -28.34 10.02
N ASP A 590 -8.32 -29.24 10.73
CA ASP A 590 -8.49 -30.63 10.32
C ASP A 590 -9.09 -30.77 8.92
N ARG A 591 -9.97 -29.86 8.54
CA ARG A 591 -10.59 -29.86 7.22
C ARG A 591 -9.54 -29.56 6.14
N GLU A 592 -8.66 -28.60 6.38
CA GLU A 592 -7.61 -28.21 5.45
C GLU A 592 -6.54 -29.30 5.33
N LEU A 593 -6.12 -29.91 6.46
CA LEU A 593 -5.20 -31.03 6.43
C LEU A 593 -5.78 -32.25 5.70
N ARG A 594 -7.06 -32.57 5.90
CA ARG A 594 -7.71 -33.63 5.12
C ARG A 594 -7.77 -33.31 3.63
N GLN A 595 -8.00 -32.04 3.26
CA GLN A 595 -7.96 -31.62 1.86
C GLN A 595 -6.58 -31.80 1.25
N LEU A 596 -5.54 -31.41 1.97
CA LEU A 596 -4.14 -31.54 1.53
C LEU A 596 -3.74 -33.02 1.38
N LEU A 597 -4.04 -33.86 2.39
CA LEU A 597 -3.73 -35.28 2.39
C LEU A 597 -4.40 -36.07 1.23
N ARG A 598 -5.59 -35.67 0.78
CA ARG A 598 -6.26 -36.27 -0.38
C ARG A 598 -5.53 -36.07 -1.70
N LEU A 599 -4.70 -35.03 -1.78
CA LEU A 599 -3.90 -34.71 -2.96
C LEU A 599 -2.52 -35.40 -2.98
N MET A 600 -2.16 -36.05 -1.87
CA MET A 600 -0.84 -36.64 -1.66
C MET A 600 -0.88 -38.17 -1.77
N ARG A 601 0.31 -38.74 -1.99
CA ARG A 601 0.58 -40.17 -1.89
C ARG A 601 1.46 -40.45 -0.70
N ARG A 602 1.16 -41.53 0.04
CA ARG A 602 1.96 -42.02 1.16
C ARG A 602 2.93 -43.08 0.66
N TRP A 603 4.15 -43.02 1.14
CA TRP A 603 5.21 -44.01 0.91
C TRP A 603 5.77 -44.45 2.25
N ASP A 604 5.81 -45.76 2.46
CA ASP A 604 6.49 -46.42 3.58
C ASP A 604 7.83 -46.93 3.06
N LEU A 605 8.94 -46.31 3.50
CA LEU A 605 10.26 -46.51 2.90
C LEU A 605 11.29 -47.03 3.89
N PRO A 606 12.07 -48.09 3.56
CA PRO A 606 13.16 -48.53 4.38
C PRO A 606 14.37 -47.57 4.26
N ARG A 607 15.27 -47.64 5.26
CA ARG A 607 16.56 -46.97 5.27
C ARG A 607 17.31 -47.21 3.96
N GLY A 608 18.02 -46.19 3.46
CA GLY A 608 18.81 -46.27 2.24
C GLY A 608 18.02 -46.08 0.95
N THR A 609 16.68 -46.01 0.98
CA THR A 609 15.89 -45.75 -0.25
C THR A 609 16.20 -44.39 -0.81
N VAL A 610 16.63 -44.31 -2.07
CA VAL A 610 16.81 -43.07 -2.81
C VAL A 610 15.44 -42.56 -3.27
N VAL A 611 15.03 -41.44 -2.76
CA VAL A 611 13.70 -40.81 -3.06
C VAL A 611 13.82 -39.97 -4.33
N VAL A 612 14.85 -39.14 -4.44
CA VAL A 612 15.17 -38.34 -5.63
C VAL A 612 16.69 -38.35 -5.88
N SER A 613 17.09 -38.32 -7.14
CA SER A 613 18.49 -38.27 -7.55
C SER A 613 18.84 -36.92 -8.17
N GLU A 614 20.01 -36.37 -7.86
CA GLU A 614 20.60 -35.18 -8.47
C GLU A 614 20.57 -35.29 -10.01
N GLY A 615 20.14 -34.21 -10.69
CA GLY A 615 19.98 -34.17 -12.15
C GLY A 615 18.73 -34.88 -12.66
N GLY A 616 17.99 -35.60 -11.80
CA GLY A 616 16.74 -36.24 -12.18
C GLY A 616 15.62 -35.28 -12.48
N SER A 617 14.53 -35.74 -13.13
CA SER A 617 13.39 -34.90 -13.44
C SER A 617 12.68 -34.41 -12.15
N GLY A 618 12.40 -33.11 -12.07
CA GLY A 618 11.63 -32.50 -10.98
C GLY A 618 10.13 -32.53 -11.28
N GLY A 619 9.30 -32.57 -10.25
CA GLY A 619 7.83 -32.54 -10.43
C GLY A 619 7.04 -32.97 -9.21
N SER A 620 7.69 -33.14 -8.09
CA SER A 620 7.03 -33.42 -6.81
C SER A 620 7.83 -32.84 -5.63
N CYS A 621 7.17 -32.58 -4.51
CA CYS A 621 7.78 -32.36 -3.21
C CYS A 621 7.29 -33.43 -2.23
N PHE A 622 8.03 -33.57 -1.13
CA PHE A 622 7.82 -34.61 -0.14
C PHE A 622 7.79 -34.00 1.27
N ILE A 623 6.92 -34.52 2.12
CA ILE A 623 6.84 -34.19 3.55
C ILE A 623 7.29 -35.42 4.33
N ILE A 624 8.21 -35.28 5.26
CA ILE A 624 8.66 -36.35 6.14
C ILE A 624 7.68 -36.47 7.31
N VAL A 625 6.91 -37.57 7.36
CA VAL A 625 5.96 -37.82 8.46
C VAL A 625 6.66 -38.55 9.61
N SER A 626 7.56 -39.47 9.29
CA SER A 626 8.42 -40.14 10.27
C SER A 626 9.75 -40.55 9.61
N GLY A 627 10.78 -40.72 10.42
CA GLY A 627 12.14 -40.98 9.95
C GLY A 627 12.90 -39.69 9.61
N SER A 628 13.98 -39.81 8.88
CA SER A 628 14.84 -38.70 8.47
C SER A 628 15.45 -38.94 7.08
N VAL A 629 15.88 -37.87 6.42
CA VAL A 629 16.39 -37.89 5.02
C VAL A 629 17.73 -37.15 4.95
N ASP A 630 18.72 -37.81 4.29
CA ASP A 630 19.98 -37.18 3.91
C ASP A 630 19.84 -36.48 2.56
N VAL A 631 20.33 -35.25 2.48
CA VAL A 631 20.45 -34.47 1.25
C VAL A 631 21.93 -34.40 0.86
N THR A 632 22.30 -34.96 -0.29
CA THR A 632 23.67 -35.03 -0.77
C THR A 632 23.82 -34.46 -2.17
N VAL A 633 25.04 -33.98 -2.50
CA VAL A 633 25.42 -33.51 -3.84
C VAL A 633 26.74 -34.17 -4.27
N ARG A 634 26.94 -34.32 -5.57
CA ARG A 634 28.21 -34.84 -6.09
C ARG A 634 29.25 -33.74 -6.18
N ALA A 635 30.37 -33.91 -5.46
CA ALA A 635 31.56 -33.09 -5.56
C ALA A 635 32.81 -33.96 -5.59
N ARG A 636 33.73 -33.75 -6.54
CA ARG A 636 34.96 -34.55 -6.75
C ARG A 636 34.70 -36.05 -6.90
N GLY A 637 33.61 -36.44 -7.54
CA GLY A 637 33.25 -37.86 -7.71
C GLY A 637 32.74 -38.56 -6.44
N ARG A 638 32.60 -37.84 -5.31
CA ARG A 638 32.07 -38.32 -4.05
C ARG A 638 30.77 -37.65 -3.70
N GLN A 639 29.91 -38.31 -2.94
CA GLN A 639 28.72 -37.70 -2.37
C GLN A 639 29.10 -36.86 -1.15
N GLN A 640 28.67 -35.62 -1.14
CA GLN A 640 28.86 -34.67 -0.04
C GLN A 640 27.53 -34.43 0.65
N LEU A 641 27.46 -34.57 1.98
CA LEU A 641 26.25 -34.31 2.75
C LEU A 641 26.01 -32.82 2.83
N LEU A 642 24.86 -32.36 2.32
CA LEU A 642 24.40 -30.98 2.45
C LEU A 642 23.52 -30.77 3.70
N ALA A 643 22.60 -31.68 3.97
CA ALA A 643 21.67 -31.55 5.11
C ALA A 643 21.14 -32.92 5.55
N GLN A 644 20.78 -33.02 6.83
CA GLN A 644 19.92 -34.06 7.38
C GLN A 644 18.60 -33.47 7.77
N LEU A 645 17.52 -33.93 7.18
CA LEU A 645 16.17 -33.42 7.36
C LEU A 645 15.39 -34.32 8.33
N PRO A 646 14.91 -33.78 9.46
CA PRO A 646 14.07 -34.53 10.42
C PRO A 646 12.62 -34.62 9.93
N CYS A 647 11.81 -35.36 10.65
CA CYS A 647 10.35 -35.35 10.49
C CYS A 647 9.79 -33.94 10.59
N GLY A 648 8.75 -33.63 9.81
CA GLY A 648 8.15 -32.32 9.65
C GLY A 648 8.78 -31.45 8.56
N SER A 649 9.95 -31.83 8.01
CA SER A 649 10.60 -31.09 6.91
C SER A 649 9.96 -31.41 5.56
N ILE A 650 10.11 -30.46 4.63
CA ILE A 650 9.73 -30.61 3.22
C ILE A 650 11.01 -30.69 2.38
N PHE A 651 11.05 -31.54 1.36
CA PHE A 651 12.14 -31.59 0.39
C PHE A 651 11.65 -31.83 -1.03
N GLY A 652 12.51 -31.55 -2.02
CA GLY A 652 12.15 -31.63 -3.43
C GLY A 652 11.30 -30.47 -3.95
N GLN A 653 10.94 -29.52 -3.10
CA GLN A 653 10.11 -28.35 -3.42
C GLN A 653 10.80 -27.40 -4.41
N VAL A 654 12.13 -27.33 -4.42
CA VAL A 654 12.89 -26.49 -5.35
C VAL A 654 12.51 -26.83 -6.80
N SER A 655 12.63 -28.08 -7.20
CA SER A 655 12.28 -28.53 -8.56
C SER A 655 10.77 -28.48 -8.84
N LEU A 656 9.92 -28.63 -7.83
CA LEU A 656 8.48 -28.46 -7.98
C LEU A 656 8.14 -27.03 -8.40
N ILE A 657 8.81 -26.05 -7.80
CA ILE A 657 8.54 -24.61 -7.95
C ILE A 657 9.28 -24.03 -9.15
N SER A 658 10.61 -24.28 -9.28
CA SER A 658 11.44 -23.75 -10.38
C SER A 658 11.18 -24.43 -11.72
N GLY A 659 10.77 -25.69 -11.72
CA GLY A 659 10.67 -26.49 -12.93
C GLY A 659 12.01 -27.12 -13.37
N GLU A 660 13.10 -26.84 -12.68
CA GLU A 660 14.43 -27.32 -12.99
C GLU A 660 14.66 -28.76 -12.53
N ALA A 661 15.78 -29.37 -12.98
CA ALA A 661 16.22 -30.68 -12.52
C ALA A 661 16.46 -30.68 -11.00
N ARG A 662 16.50 -31.87 -10.39
CA ARG A 662 16.81 -32.05 -8.97
C ARG A 662 18.21 -31.52 -8.64
N SER A 663 18.32 -30.60 -7.71
CA SER A 663 19.58 -29.97 -7.30
C SER A 663 20.42 -30.83 -6.34
N ALA A 664 19.85 -31.93 -5.83
CA ALA A 664 20.51 -32.81 -4.87
C ALA A 664 19.89 -34.23 -4.91
N THR A 665 20.61 -35.21 -4.40
CA THR A 665 20.09 -36.54 -4.09
C THR A 665 19.56 -36.57 -2.67
N CYS A 666 18.36 -37.14 -2.49
CA CYS A 666 17.75 -37.31 -1.17
C CYS A 666 17.50 -38.81 -0.92
N SER A 667 18.02 -39.35 0.19
CA SER A 667 17.87 -40.75 0.57
C SER A 667 17.43 -40.89 2.03
N MET A 668 16.66 -41.94 2.32
CA MET A 668 16.20 -42.23 3.68
C MET A 668 17.37 -42.60 4.58
N LEU A 669 17.58 -41.85 5.66
CA LEU A 669 18.60 -42.15 6.69
C LEU A 669 18.11 -43.22 7.67
N SER A 670 16.81 -43.31 7.89
CA SER A 670 16.12 -44.29 8.72
C SER A 670 14.84 -44.78 8.05
N ASP A 671 14.31 -45.93 8.47
CA ASP A 671 12.95 -46.32 8.06
C ASP A 671 11.95 -45.22 8.38
N GLY A 672 11.01 -44.95 7.47
CA GLY A 672 10.08 -43.85 7.68
C GLY A 672 8.95 -43.78 6.67
N VAL A 673 8.12 -42.79 6.91
CA VAL A 673 6.93 -42.48 6.09
C VAL A 673 7.07 -41.09 5.49
N ILE A 674 6.91 -40.98 4.19
CA ILE A 674 6.87 -39.70 3.49
C ILE A 674 5.55 -39.53 2.72
N LEU A 675 5.14 -38.27 2.52
CA LEU A 675 4.00 -37.90 1.69
C LEU A 675 4.51 -37.17 0.46
N GLU A 676 4.11 -37.63 -0.72
CA GLU A 676 4.45 -37.01 -2.02
C GLU A 676 3.30 -36.15 -2.53
N LEU A 677 3.59 -34.90 -2.88
CA LEU A 677 2.69 -34.03 -3.64
C LEU A 677 3.28 -33.79 -5.04
N LYS A 678 2.60 -34.29 -6.07
CA LYS A 678 3.00 -34.08 -7.46
C LYS A 678 2.61 -32.70 -7.97
N ARG A 679 3.27 -32.24 -9.04
CA ARG A 679 3.06 -30.91 -9.66
C ARG A 679 1.60 -30.68 -10.02
N LYS A 680 0.94 -31.58 -10.74
CA LYS A 680 -0.43 -31.40 -11.21
C LYS A 680 -1.46 -31.26 -10.07
N PRO A 681 -1.48 -32.12 -9.02
CA PRO A 681 -2.27 -31.87 -7.81
C PRO A 681 -1.91 -30.56 -7.08
N CYS A 682 -0.63 -30.18 -7.04
CA CYS A 682 -0.21 -28.91 -6.46
C CYS A 682 -0.77 -27.72 -7.22
N GLU A 683 -0.68 -27.70 -8.54
CA GLU A 683 -1.27 -26.68 -9.41
C GLU A 683 -2.79 -26.59 -9.24
N THR A 684 -3.47 -27.73 -9.11
CA THR A 684 -4.93 -27.77 -8.83
C THR A 684 -5.27 -27.15 -7.48
N LEU A 685 -4.47 -27.46 -6.42
CA LEU A 685 -4.63 -26.85 -5.11
C LEU A 685 -4.45 -25.33 -5.19
N LEU A 686 -3.40 -24.88 -5.87
CA LEU A 686 -3.04 -23.47 -6.01
C LEU A 686 -4.07 -22.71 -6.87
N SER A 687 -4.58 -23.32 -7.94
CA SER A 687 -5.59 -22.70 -8.82
C SER A 687 -6.91 -22.43 -8.09
N ALA A 688 -7.22 -23.21 -7.08
CA ALA A 688 -8.43 -23.02 -6.26
C ALA A 688 -8.41 -21.71 -5.43
N GLY A 689 -7.24 -21.07 -5.21
CA GLY A 689 -7.10 -19.83 -4.45
C GLY A 689 -7.65 -19.88 -3.02
N SER A 690 -7.72 -21.09 -2.45
CA SER A 690 -8.31 -21.35 -1.12
C SER A 690 -7.35 -20.99 0.01
N ASP A 691 -7.87 -20.81 1.22
CA ASP A 691 -7.04 -20.61 2.43
C ASP A 691 -6.04 -21.76 2.62
N THR A 692 -6.43 -22.99 2.28
CA THR A 692 -5.54 -24.17 2.31
C THR A 692 -4.34 -24.00 1.37
N ALA A 693 -4.56 -23.46 0.17
CA ALA A 693 -3.50 -23.19 -0.81
C ALA A 693 -2.54 -22.12 -0.30
N LEU A 694 -3.06 -21.04 0.25
CA LEU A 694 -2.25 -19.94 0.79
C LEU A 694 -1.39 -20.40 1.98
N LYS A 695 -1.99 -21.14 2.93
CA LYS A 695 -1.27 -21.72 4.06
C LYS A 695 -0.20 -22.70 3.62
N PHE A 696 -0.48 -23.53 2.61
CA PHE A 696 0.50 -24.48 2.07
C PHE A 696 1.68 -23.77 1.39
N LEU A 697 1.44 -22.72 0.61
CA LEU A 697 2.50 -21.88 0.05
C LEU A 697 3.34 -21.18 1.12
N ALA A 698 2.68 -20.69 2.18
CA ALA A 698 3.38 -20.08 3.30
C ALA A 698 4.29 -21.10 4.01
N ALA A 699 3.82 -22.33 4.22
CA ALA A 699 4.63 -23.43 4.78
C ALA A 699 5.82 -23.77 3.89
N LEU A 700 5.64 -23.86 2.56
CA LEU A 700 6.72 -24.07 1.60
C LEU A 700 7.77 -22.96 1.66
N ASN A 701 7.34 -21.69 1.72
CA ASN A 701 8.26 -20.56 1.83
C ASN A 701 9.04 -20.57 3.14
N GLN A 702 8.38 -20.90 4.25
CA GLN A 702 9.05 -21.00 5.54
C GLN A 702 10.12 -22.11 5.54
N ASP A 703 9.82 -23.24 4.93
CA ASP A 703 10.79 -24.34 4.79
C ASP A 703 11.98 -23.95 3.90
N LEU A 704 11.73 -23.28 2.77
CA LEU A 704 12.78 -22.75 1.88
C LEU A 704 13.67 -21.72 2.59
N ILE A 705 13.11 -20.85 3.42
CA ILE A 705 13.87 -19.90 4.25
C ILE A 705 14.77 -20.63 5.23
N ASN A 706 14.26 -21.67 5.88
CA ASN A 706 15.05 -22.48 6.82
C ASN A 706 16.19 -23.21 6.12
N ALA A 707 15.92 -23.79 4.94
CA ALA A 707 16.92 -24.45 4.10
C ALA A 707 18.02 -23.47 3.65
N LEU A 708 17.65 -22.27 3.22
CA LEU A 708 18.59 -21.23 2.80
C LEU A 708 19.48 -20.77 3.96
N ARG A 709 18.94 -20.55 5.15
CA ARG A 709 19.72 -20.20 6.36
C ARG A 709 20.75 -21.28 6.68
N GLY A 710 20.36 -22.55 6.60
CA GLY A 710 21.27 -23.67 6.82
C GLY A 710 22.40 -23.71 5.78
N ALA A 711 22.07 -23.46 4.52
CA ALA A 711 23.05 -23.42 3.43
C ALA A 711 24.01 -22.23 3.57
N ASP A 712 23.53 -21.02 3.87
CA ASP A 712 24.37 -19.84 4.10
C ASP A 712 25.32 -20.03 5.31
N GLN A 713 24.86 -20.64 6.40
CA GLN A 713 25.73 -20.97 7.55
C GLN A 713 26.85 -21.93 7.17
N ARG A 714 26.57 -22.93 6.34
CA ARG A 714 27.59 -23.86 5.83
C ARG A 714 28.60 -23.18 4.94
N LEU A 715 28.14 -22.32 4.02
CA LEU A 715 29.02 -21.56 3.16
C LEU A 715 29.99 -20.69 3.97
N LEU A 716 29.47 -20.03 5.01
CA LEU A 716 30.30 -19.24 5.94
C LEU A 716 31.33 -20.12 6.69
N GLN A 717 30.96 -21.31 7.14
CA GLN A 717 31.88 -22.24 7.80
C GLN A 717 32.99 -22.69 6.86
N LEU A 718 32.66 -23.05 5.61
CA LEU A 718 33.66 -23.44 4.59
C LEU A 718 34.60 -22.27 4.28
N SER A 719 34.09 -21.05 4.12
CA SER A 719 34.89 -19.85 3.87
C SER A 719 35.82 -19.50 5.05
N ALA A 720 35.38 -19.70 6.28
CA ALA A 720 36.17 -19.44 7.49
C ALA A 720 37.29 -20.46 7.66
N THR A 721 37.03 -21.76 7.41
CA THR A 721 38.04 -22.83 7.48
C THR A 721 39.06 -22.74 6.33
N GLY A 722 38.61 -22.32 5.13
CA GLY A 722 39.53 -22.04 4.01
C GLY A 722 40.49 -20.88 4.26
N ARG A 723 40.05 -19.82 4.92
CA ARG A 723 40.93 -18.72 5.32
C ARG A 723 41.95 -19.11 6.42
N ALA A 724 41.56 -19.96 7.34
CA ALA A 724 42.49 -20.48 8.36
C ALA A 724 43.57 -21.35 7.76
N ALA A 725 43.28 -22.10 6.70
CA ALA A 725 44.29 -22.93 5.98
C ALA A 725 45.25 -22.12 5.09
N CYS A 726 44.91 -20.90 4.70
CA CYS A 726 45.80 -20.02 3.93
C CYS A 726 46.72 -19.15 4.81
N VAL A 727 46.59 -19.19 6.14
CA VAL A 727 47.43 -18.43 7.09
C VAL A 727 48.47 -19.32 7.79
N VAL A 728 48.50 -20.61 7.51
CA VAL A 728 49.55 -21.57 7.88
C VAL A 728 50.30 -21.99 6.62
#